data_1112800cff23dd4b1a5a770ca73e1ce5
#
_entry.id   1112800cff23dd4b1a5a770ca73e1ce5
#
_cell.length_a   1.000
_cell.length_b   1.000
_cell.length_c   1.000
_cell.angle_alpha   90.00
_cell.angle_beta   90.00
_cell.angle_gamma   90.00
#
_symmetry.space_group_name_H-M   'P 1'
#
loop_
_entity.id
_entity.type
_entity.pdbx_description
1 polymer ?
#
loop_
_entity_poly.entity_id
_entity_poly.type
_entity_poly.pdbx_seq_one_letter_code
_entity_poly.pdbx_strand_id
1 'polypeptide(L)'
;MGVAIIIFINLSSMPWTDFDCLWMAHEYIYLSRFPSYIQLDAMDCGPTCLRMIAAYYGRNFSLKTLRTRSFITRQGVSMLGISDAAESVGLRATGVRLSFEQLRDQARLPCIVHWKQNHFAVVWKIHSDRSWFGKSQIWVYVADPARGHVRYRAEEFLKGWISTRKDGECLGHCLLLEPTPAFYHQQNEPRKQGQWNFLWSYLRPYKSLMVQLALGFLVTSAMSLAVPFLTQAMVDKGIHYKDPSLLVLILVGQLALTLGSVAVGFIRGWLMLHLSTRINISIVSDFLVRLMRLPMQFFDSKMTGDLLQRIGDNRRIQEFLTHTALNVVFAGVSFVVFGCIIAWYSWIIFALYMAGSALYVLWISVFLKYRRDLDNRRFAESSVHQNSLIQLITGMPEIKLNQCEQVRRWEWERIQAQLFRLGMKGLMVGQYQTAGAALINGIKNFTVTYLAARAVIDGQMTLGMMLSVQYIIGQLNGPVDSMIGFMQNWQDARLSLERLNEVGDQEAEGAAIPAESPEVPLCQDIVLRNVSFQYEGPRSPYALHEVSMCIRARKVTAVVGASGSGKTTLLKLLLGFYTGYSGEILAGDVPLSALHPRAWRQHTGAVLQDGFLFYDTIARNIAVSSEEVDEARLLRAAEVAQIREYIGSLPMGFNTRIGSAGRGISQGQRQRILIARVVYKDPEYVFLDEATNALDARNERMVMEGLQEFFKNRTVLVAAHRLSTVRQADHIVVLDEGRLVEQGRHEELVRLGGTYYGLVKNQLELGT
;
A
#
# COMPACT_ATOMS: atom_id res chain seq x y z
N MET A 1 -34.20 -6.33 -35.24
CA MET A 1 -33.89 -5.15 -36.05
C MET A 1 -34.30 -3.82 -35.39
N GLY A 2 -35.40 -3.75 -34.63
CA GLY A 2 -35.84 -2.51 -33.97
C GLY A 2 -34.96 -2.00 -32.83
N VAL A 3 -34.28 -2.88 -32.08
CA VAL A 3 -33.41 -2.50 -30.94
C VAL A 3 -32.06 -1.92 -31.37
N ALA A 4 -31.56 -2.36 -32.54
CA ALA A 4 -30.30 -1.83 -33.11
C ALA A 4 -30.45 -0.38 -33.62
N ILE A 5 -31.65 -0.01 -34.08
CA ILE A 5 -31.93 1.33 -34.59
C ILE A 5 -32.09 2.34 -33.44
N ILE A 6 -32.68 1.92 -32.31
CA ILE A 6 -32.83 2.77 -31.12
C ILE A 6 -31.45 3.05 -30.45
N ILE A 7 -30.53 2.09 -30.52
CA ILE A 7 -29.14 2.28 -30.03
C ILE A 7 -28.35 3.24 -30.94
N PHE A 8 -28.62 3.22 -32.25
CA PHE A 8 -27.96 4.12 -33.23
C PHE A 8 -28.47 5.56 -33.15
N ILE A 9 -29.75 5.77 -32.80
CA ILE A 9 -30.33 7.11 -32.66
C ILE A 9 -29.92 7.79 -31.35
N ASN A 10 -29.69 7.04 -30.27
CA ASN A 10 -29.18 7.61 -29.01
C ASN A 10 -27.68 7.91 -29.03
N LEU A 11 -26.91 7.34 -29.96
CA LEU A 11 -25.50 7.65 -30.18
C LEU A 11 -25.26 8.93 -30.97
N SER A 12 -26.29 9.44 -31.69
CA SER A 12 -26.19 10.69 -32.48
C SER A 12 -26.38 11.97 -31.65
N SER A 13 -26.79 11.87 -30.39
CA SER A 13 -26.96 13.00 -29.46
C SER A 13 -25.85 13.22 -28.48
N MET A 14 -24.77 12.40 -28.52
CA MET A 14 -23.54 12.66 -27.77
C MET A 14 -22.61 13.64 -28.52
N PRO A 15 -22.05 14.66 -27.86
CA PRO A 15 -21.13 15.59 -28.52
C PRO A 15 -19.94 14.84 -29.06
N TRP A 16 -19.68 14.99 -30.35
CA TRP A 16 -18.61 14.36 -31.14
C TRP A 16 -17.16 14.75 -30.73
N THR A 17 -16.99 15.36 -29.57
CA THR A 17 -15.70 15.86 -29.07
C THR A 17 -14.79 14.74 -28.49
N ASP A 18 -15.24 13.48 -28.42
CA ASP A 18 -14.44 12.37 -27.89
C ASP A 18 -13.99 11.33 -28.95
N PHE A 19 -14.09 11.64 -30.23
CA PHE A 19 -13.59 10.78 -31.34
C PHE A 19 -12.04 10.80 -31.53
N ASP A 20 -11.33 11.21 -30.49
CA ASP A 20 -9.87 11.40 -30.50
C ASP A 20 -9.04 10.12 -30.32
N CYS A 21 -9.55 8.92 -30.58
CA CYS A 21 -8.73 7.71 -30.41
C CYS A 21 -7.53 7.62 -31.38
N LEU A 22 -7.70 8.09 -32.63
CA LEU A 22 -6.58 8.16 -33.60
C LEU A 22 -5.69 9.39 -33.36
N TRP A 23 -6.27 10.46 -32.85
CA TRP A 23 -5.54 11.67 -32.44
C TRP A 23 -4.76 11.42 -31.14
N MET A 24 -5.32 10.66 -30.19
CA MET A 24 -4.62 10.24 -28.97
C MET A 24 -3.36 9.42 -29.24
N ALA A 25 -3.32 8.58 -30.26
CA ALA A 25 -2.12 7.84 -30.61
C ALA A 25 -0.98 8.76 -31.09
N HIS A 26 -1.30 9.80 -31.85
CA HIS A 26 -0.33 10.78 -32.32
C HIS A 26 0.19 11.70 -31.17
N GLU A 27 -0.71 12.11 -30.26
CA GLU A 27 -0.33 12.86 -29.06
C GLU A 27 0.54 12.06 -28.09
N TYR A 28 0.25 10.77 -27.93
CA TYR A 28 1.01 9.89 -27.04
C TYR A 28 2.48 9.72 -27.46
N ILE A 29 2.77 9.74 -28.77
CA ILE A 29 4.14 9.65 -29.30
C ILE A 29 4.94 10.93 -28.96
N TYR A 30 4.30 12.08 -28.90
CA TYR A 30 4.95 13.35 -28.54
C TYR A 30 5.17 13.51 -27.03
N LEU A 31 4.26 13.00 -26.20
CA LEU A 31 4.32 13.02 -24.74
C LEU A 31 5.35 12.02 -24.15
N SER A 32 5.81 11.04 -24.92
CA SER A 32 6.66 9.95 -24.45
C SER A 32 8.14 10.29 -24.23
N ARG A 33 8.57 11.53 -24.42
CA ARG A 33 9.99 11.94 -24.31
C ARG A 33 10.48 12.25 -22.89
N PHE A 34 9.57 12.45 -21.91
CA PHE A 34 9.96 12.69 -20.53
C PHE A 34 9.66 11.45 -19.67
N PRO A 35 10.58 11.01 -18.78
CA PRO A 35 10.33 9.87 -17.89
C PRO A 35 9.15 10.17 -16.96
N SER A 36 8.17 9.29 -16.90
CA SER A 36 7.02 9.39 -16.01
C SER A 36 6.93 8.15 -15.14
N TYR A 37 6.80 8.37 -13.84
CA TYR A 37 6.56 7.34 -12.84
C TYR A 37 5.28 7.67 -12.09
N ILE A 38 4.45 6.67 -11.85
CA ILE A 38 3.25 6.82 -11.02
C ILE A 38 3.63 6.57 -9.58
N GLN A 39 3.14 7.41 -8.68
CA GLN A 39 3.34 7.25 -7.24
C GLN A 39 2.65 5.97 -6.74
N LEU A 40 3.29 5.28 -5.79
CA LEU A 40 2.77 4.04 -5.21
C LEU A 40 1.84 4.31 -4.03
N ASP A 41 2.11 5.38 -3.27
CA ASP A 41 1.31 5.84 -2.14
C ASP A 41 0.87 7.30 -2.35
N ALA A 42 -0.20 7.70 -1.67
CA ALA A 42 -0.75 9.06 -1.79
C ALA A 42 0.28 10.14 -1.41
N MET A 43 1.21 9.84 -0.50
CA MET A 43 2.22 10.78 0.01
C MET A 43 3.50 10.87 -0.80
N ASP A 44 3.67 10.04 -1.85
CA ASP A 44 4.92 9.90 -2.62
C ASP A 44 5.13 10.93 -3.72
N CYS A 45 4.29 11.95 -3.83
CA CYS A 45 4.35 12.89 -4.96
C CYS A 45 5.73 13.55 -5.11
N GLY A 46 6.34 14.03 -4.00
CA GLY A 46 7.66 14.67 -4.03
C GLY A 46 8.81 13.73 -4.44
N PRO A 47 9.04 12.62 -3.74
CA PRO A 47 10.04 11.62 -4.12
C PRO A 47 9.87 11.10 -5.56
N THR A 48 8.64 10.94 -6.02
CA THR A 48 8.36 10.49 -7.39
C THR A 48 8.70 11.57 -8.41
N CYS A 49 8.42 12.85 -8.13
CA CYS A 49 8.87 13.97 -8.97
C CYS A 49 10.40 14.01 -9.08
N LEU A 50 11.09 13.87 -7.93
CA LEU A 50 12.55 13.84 -7.91
C LEU A 50 13.11 12.66 -8.72
N ARG A 51 12.47 11.47 -8.62
CA ARG A 51 12.83 10.30 -9.42
C ARG A 51 12.69 10.54 -10.93
N MET A 52 11.62 11.23 -11.35
CA MET A 52 11.41 11.59 -12.75
C MET A 52 12.52 12.51 -13.27
N ILE A 53 12.89 13.53 -12.50
CA ILE A 53 13.93 14.50 -12.87
C ILE A 53 15.31 13.82 -12.89
N ALA A 54 15.62 12.99 -11.89
CA ALA A 54 16.86 12.22 -11.87
C ALA A 54 16.98 11.29 -13.09
N ALA A 55 15.89 10.62 -13.47
CA ALA A 55 15.84 9.78 -14.66
C ALA A 55 15.98 10.58 -15.96
N TYR A 56 15.46 11.79 -16.03
CA TYR A 56 15.63 12.72 -17.15
C TYR A 56 17.12 13.09 -17.36
N TYR A 57 17.86 13.30 -16.26
CA TYR A 57 19.30 13.54 -16.29
C TYR A 57 20.16 12.26 -16.38
N GLY A 58 19.53 11.09 -16.60
CA GLY A 58 20.21 9.83 -16.89
C GLY A 58 20.63 9.01 -15.67
N ARG A 59 20.12 9.30 -14.47
CA ARG A 59 20.37 8.52 -13.26
C ARG A 59 19.08 7.93 -12.68
N ASN A 60 19.18 6.67 -12.24
CA ASN A 60 18.05 5.95 -11.66
C ASN A 60 18.28 5.71 -10.17
N PHE A 61 17.38 6.24 -9.36
CA PHE A 61 17.32 6.01 -7.92
C PHE A 61 16.06 5.22 -7.56
N SER A 62 16.15 4.38 -6.53
CA SER A 62 14.99 3.70 -6.00
C SER A 62 14.05 4.70 -5.29
N LEU A 63 12.75 4.41 -5.31
CA LEU A 63 11.81 5.24 -4.57
C LEU A 63 12.07 5.16 -3.06
N LYS A 64 12.56 4.01 -2.57
CA LYS A 64 12.98 3.81 -1.17
C LYS A 64 14.04 4.83 -0.76
N THR A 65 15.13 4.94 -1.50
CA THR A 65 16.23 5.87 -1.22
C THR A 65 15.74 7.32 -1.19
N LEU A 66 14.92 7.70 -2.17
CA LEU A 66 14.39 9.07 -2.23
C LEU A 66 13.40 9.38 -1.11
N ARG A 67 12.56 8.42 -0.69
CA ARG A 67 11.66 8.56 0.47
C ARG A 67 12.43 8.77 1.77
N THR A 68 13.43 7.94 2.02
CA THR A 68 14.25 8.05 3.23
C THR A 68 14.96 9.39 3.30
N ARG A 69 15.49 9.87 2.16
CA ARG A 69 16.22 11.14 2.08
C ARG A 69 15.31 12.37 2.07
N SER A 70 14.02 12.23 1.76
CA SER A 70 13.04 13.31 1.77
C SER A 70 12.24 13.41 3.08
N PHE A 71 12.51 12.54 4.06
CA PHE A 71 11.86 12.54 5.38
C PHE A 71 10.33 12.58 5.31
N ILE A 72 9.76 11.71 4.48
CA ILE A 72 8.31 11.65 4.24
C ILE A 72 7.53 11.31 5.51
N THR A 73 6.40 12.00 5.74
CA THR A 73 5.48 11.78 6.85
C THR A 73 4.08 11.38 6.36
N ARG A 74 3.14 11.10 7.29
CA ARG A 74 1.71 10.86 6.96
C ARG A 74 1.04 12.05 6.27
N GLN A 75 1.55 13.25 6.49
CA GLN A 75 1.02 14.47 5.87
C GLN A 75 1.61 14.72 4.48
N GLY A 76 2.62 13.93 4.09
CA GLY A 76 3.34 14.06 2.85
C GLY A 76 4.80 14.46 3.05
N VAL A 77 5.35 15.12 2.04
CA VAL A 77 6.71 15.65 2.07
C VAL A 77 6.68 17.16 1.91
N SER A 78 7.52 17.87 2.65
CA SER A 78 7.70 19.31 2.48
C SER A 78 8.58 19.61 1.26
N MET A 79 8.46 20.82 0.70
CA MET A 79 9.37 21.26 -0.39
C MET A 79 10.83 21.27 0.07
N LEU A 80 11.06 21.54 1.35
CA LEU A 80 12.39 21.47 1.97
C LEU A 80 12.92 20.04 1.99
N GLY A 81 12.09 19.05 2.38
CA GLY A 81 12.49 17.65 2.35
C GLY A 81 12.81 17.15 0.93
N ILE A 82 12.10 17.64 -0.09
CA ILE A 82 12.44 17.32 -1.50
C ILE A 82 13.78 17.98 -1.88
N SER A 83 14.03 19.22 -1.42
CA SER A 83 15.30 19.93 -1.63
C SER A 83 16.47 19.18 -0.99
N ASP A 84 16.33 18.74 0.26
CA ASP A 84 17.36 17.99 0.98
C ASP A 84 17.64 16.65 0.30
N ALA A 85 16.59 15.95 -0.14
CA ALA A 85 16.73 14.71 -0.92
C ALA A 85 17.46 14.97 -2.25
N ALA A 86 17.13 16.05 -2.95
CA ALA A 86 17.77 16.43 -4.21
C ALA A 86 19.26 16.73 -4.01
N GLU A 87 19.61 17.52 -2.99
CA GLU A 87 21.01 17.81 -2.64
C GLU A 87 21.80 16.54 -2.26
N SER A 88 21.17 15.64 -1.52
CA SER A 88 21.78 14.37 -1.12
C SER A 88 22.11 13.43 -2.29
N VAL A 89 21.39 13.55 -3.42
CA VAL A 89 21.66 12.80 -4.65
C VAL A 89 22.55 13.58 -5.63
N GLY A 90 23.03 14.77 -5.24
CA GLY A 90 23.95 15.59 -6.04
C GLY A 90 23.25 16.53 -7.02
N LEU A 91 21.97 16.80 -6.87
CA LEU A 91 21.26 17.86 -7.57
C LEU A 91 21.31 19.14 -6.73
N ARG A 92 21.60 20.27 -7.35
CA ARG A 92 21.45 21.59 -6.71
C ARG A 92 19.98 21.98 -6.74
N ALA A 93 19.39 22.25 -5.58
CA ALA A 93 17.99 22.60 -5.44
C ALA A 93 17.84 24.07 -5.03
N THR A 94 16.96 24.80 -5.72
CA THR A 94 16.66 26.22 -5.42
C THR A 94 15.15 26.42 -5.40
N GLY A 95 14.60 26.68 -4.21
CA GLY A 95 13.18 27.01 -4.04
C GLY A 95 12.92 28.47 -4.38
N VAL A 96 12.01 28.73 -5.32
CA VAL A 96 11.70 30.07 -5.83
C VAL A 96 10.19 30.31 -5.93
N ARG A 97 9.81 31.57 -5.85
CA ARG A 97 8.46 32.03 -6.19
C ARG A 97 8.53 32.79 -7.50
N LEU A 98 7.77 32.36 -8.49
CA LEU A 98 7.82 32.91 -9.83
C LEU A 98 6.43 33.29 -10.31
N SER A 99 6.37 34.30 -11.18
CA SER A 99 5.22 34.56 -12.02
C SER A 99 5.18 33.57 -13.19
N PHE A 100 4.05 33.46 -13.89
CA PHE A 100 3.94 32.54 -15.03
C PHE A 100 4.90 32.90 -16.16
N GLU A 101 5.14 34.20 -16.38
CA GLU A 101 6.08 34.66 -17.41
C GLU A 101 7.51 34.28 -17.05
N GLN A 102 7.90 34.44 -15.78
CA GLN A 102 9.21 34.00 -15.30
C GLN A 102 9.37 32.48 -15.39
N LEU A 103 8.31 31.70 -15.08
CA LEU A 103 8.33 30.25 -15.23
C LEU A 103 8.50 29.84 -16.70
N ARG A 104 7.87 30.56 -17.64
CA ARG A 104 7.94 30.27 -19.06
C ARG A 104 9.29 30.65 -19.67
N ASP A 105 9.80 31.83 -19.34
CA ASP A 105 10.91 32.45 -20.08
C ASP A 105 12.26 32.35 -19.37
N GLN A 106 12.28 32.24 -18.03
CA GLN A 106 13.51 32.25 -17.23
C GLN A 106 13.81 30.96 -16.50
N ALA A 107 12.77 30.16 -16.14
CA ALA A 107 12.98 28.96 -15.35
C ALA A 107 13.59 27.84 -16.22
N ARG A 108 14.61 27.17 -15.67
CA ARG A 108 15.13 25.93 -16.30
C ARG A 108 14.16 24.78 -16.04
N LEU A 109 13.70 24.17 -17.12
CA LEU A 109 12.87 22.97 -17.09
C LEU A 109 13.73 21.72 -17.27
N PRO A 110 13.40 20.58 -16.59
CA PRO A 110 12.24 20.34 -15.77
C PRO A 110 12.36 20.94 -14.35
N CYS A 111 11.24 21.37 -13.77
CA CYS A 111 11.16 21.85 -12.38
C CYS A 111 9.98 21.23 -11.64
N ILE A 112 10.04 21.14 -10.31
CA ILE A 112 8.93 20.68 -9.47
C ILE A 112 8.09 21.88 -9.07
N VAL A 113 6.76 21.78 -9.24
CA VAL A 113 5.80 22.80 -8.86
C VAL A 113 4.90 22.32 -7.75
N HIS A 114 4.53 23.22 -6.82
CA HIS A 114 3.57 22.95 -5.78
C HIS A 114 2.15 23.15 -6.32
N TRP A 115 1.42 22.05 -6.48
CA TRP A 115 0.12 22.01 -7.14
C TRP A 115 -1.02 21.97 -6.13
N LYS A 116 -1.99 22.86 -6.25
CA LYS A 116 -3.16 22.96 -5.35
C LYS A 116 -2.81 22.98 -3.86
N GLN A 117 -1.61 23.40 -3.49
CA GLN A 117 -1.08 23.50 -2.12
C GLN A 117 -1.01 22.17 -1.33
N ASN A 118 -1.20 21.05 -1.97
CA ASN A 118 -1.18 19.73 -1.34
C ASN A 118 -0.53 18.62 -2.20
N HIS A 119 0.01 18.95 -3.35
CA HIS A 119 0.58 17.99 -4.30
C HIS A 119 1.80 18.56 -5.01
N PHE A 120 2.72 17.71 -5.46
CA PHE A 120 3.87 18.08 -6.27
C PHE A 120 3.77 17.44 -7.65
N ALA A 121 4.12 18.21 -8.69
CA ALA A 121 4.15 17.74 -10.07
C ALA A 121 5.37 18.34 -10.80
N VAL A 122 5.80 17.71 -11.89
CA VAL A 122 6.95 18.18 -12.68
C VAL A 122 6.45 18.91 -13.92
N VAL A 123 6.82 20.17 -14.09
CA VAL A 123 6.68 20.88 -15.36
C VAL A 123 7.94 20.62 -16.17
N TRP A 124 7.79 20.01 -17.35
CA TRP A 124 8.95 19.63 -18.16
C TRP A 124 9.03 20.33 -19.51
N LYS A 125 7.91 20.94 -19.97
CA LYS A 125 7.88 21.73 -21.22
C LYS A 125 6.74 22.75 -21.18
N ILE A 126 6.99 23.94 -21.68
CA ILE A 126 5.97 24.95 -21.97
C ILE A 126 6.09 25.27 -23.45
N HIS A 127 4.99 25.25 -24.19
CA HIS A 127 4.98 25.45 -25.62
C HIS A 127 3.81 26.32 -26.04
N SER A 128 4.06 27.29 -26.94
CA SER A 128 3.02 28.11 -27.53
C SER A 128 2.72 27.64 -28.94
N ASP A 129 1.52 27.11 -29.15
CA ASP A 129 1.04 26.77 -30.49
C ASP A 129 0.38 28.00 -31.13
N ARG A 130 0.84 28.35 -32.31
CA ARG A 130 0.16 29.31 -33.16
C ARG A 130 -1.00 28.58 -33.85
N SER A 131 -2.23 28.79 -33.39
CA SER A 131 -3.41 28.30 -34.09
C SER A 131 -3.54 28.99 -35.44
N TRP A 132 -3.98 28.25 -36.45
CA TRP A 132 -4.28 28.76 -37.79
C TRP A 132 -5.27 29.94 -37.80
N PHE A 133 -6.05 30.10 -36.71
CA PHE A 133 -6.98 31.20 -36.49
C PHE A 133 -6.43 32.39 -35.65
N GLY A 134 -5.11 32.54 -35.53
CA GLY A 134 -4.45 33.73 -34.99
C GLY A 134 -4.43 33.88 -33.45
N LYS A 135 -5.05 32.99 -32.66
CA LYS A 135 -4.91 32.97 -31.19
C LYS A 135 -3.80 32.01 -30.78
N SER A 136 -2.71 32.57 -30.24
CA SER A 136 -1.64 31.76 -29.63
C SER A 136 -2.15 31.12 -28.33
N GLN A 137 -2.22 29.80 -28.30
CA GLN A 137 -2.53 29.04 -27.08
C GLN A 137 -1.24 28.53 -26.44
N ILE A 138 -1.06 28.82 -25.16
CA ILE A 138 0.09 28.34 -24.38
C ILE A 138 -0.31 27.04 -23.66
N TRP A 139 0.46 25.99 -23.89
CA TRP A 139 0.30 24.67 -23.29
C TRP A 139 1.43 24.38 -22.29
N VAL A 140 1.07 23.94 -21.10
CA VAL A 140 2.00 23.49 -20.06
C VAL A 140 1.95 21.97 -19.97
N TYR A 141 3.08 21.32 -20.19
CA TYR A 141 3.24 19.89 -20.14
C TYR A 141 3.73 19.48 -18.76
N VAL A 142 2.93 18.72 -18.07
CA VAL A 142 3.14 18.32 -16.69
C VAL A 142 3.24 16.79 -16.59
N ALA A 143 4.27 16.31 -15.92
CA ALA A 143 4.34 14.91 -15.46
C ALA A 143 3.88 14.88 -14.00
N ASP A 144 2.64 14.44 -13.81
CA ASP A 144 1.98 14.36 -12.52
C ASP A 144 2.15 12.94 -11.96
N PRO A 145 2.75 12.76 -10.77
CA PRO A 145 2.89 11.44 -10.13
C PRO A 145 1.59 10.66 -9.95
N ALA A 146 0.46 11.38 -9.77
CA ALA A 146 -0.85 10.75 -9.59
C ALA A 146 -1.55 10.44 -10.92
N ARG A 147 -1.27 11.22 -11.99
CA ARG A 147 -2.03 11.18 -13.23
C ARG A 147 -1.22 10.82 -14.46
N GLY A 148 0.11 10.74 -14.35
CA GLY A 148 1.02 10.57 -15.46
C GLY A 148 1.20 11.86 -16.28
N HIS A 149 1.41 11.73 -17.58
CA HIS A 149 1.52 12.90 -18.45
C HIS A 149 0.17 13.60 -18.64
N VAL A 150 0.12 14.89 -18.32
CA VAL A 150 -1.05 15.76 -18.51
C VAL A 150 -0.59 17.04 -19.17
N ARG A 151 -1.42 17.59 -20.05
CA ARG A 151 -1.22 18.93 -20.56
C ARG A 151 -2.35 19.85 -20.10
N TYR A 152 -2.02 21.02 -19.70
CA TYR A 152 -2.96 22.06 -19.28
C TYR A 152 -2.85 23.28 -20.18
N ARG A 153 -3.97 23.96 -20.42
CA ARG A 153 -3.93 25.34 -20.92
C ARG A 153 -3.37 26.23 -19.83
N ALA A 154 -2.68 27.32 -20.20
CA ALA A 154 -2.08 28.25 -19.23
C ALA A 154 -3.09 28.70 -18.16
N GLU A 155 -4.32 29.01 -18.54
CA GLU A 155 -5.39 29.42 -17.60
C GLU A 155 -5.77 28.34 -16.58
N GLU A 156 -5.82 27.09 -17.02
CA GLU A 156 -6.12 25.94 -16.14
C GLU A 156 -4.94 25.63 -15.21
N PHE A 157 -3.73 25.74 -15.75
CA PHE A 157 -2.50 25.56 -14.97
C PHE A 157 -2.40 26.61 -13.87
N LEU A 158 -2.67 27.87 -14.17
CA LEU A 158 -2.62 28.98 -13.21
C LEU A 158 -3.61 28.77 -12.05
N LYS A 159 -4.82 28.26 -12.30
CA LYS A 159 -5.80 27.96 -11.24
C LYS A 159 -5.31 26.94 -10.21
N GLY A 160 -4.42 26.04 -10.61
CA GLY A 160 -3.87 25.01 -9.71
C GLY A 160 -2.51 25.37 -9.11
N TRP A 161 -1.73 26.23 -9.77
CA TRP A 161 -0.34 26.51 -9.37
C TRP A 161 -0.18 27.77 -8.53
N ILE A 162 -0.99 28.83 -8.78
CA ILE A 162 -0.90 30.08 -8.02
C ILE A 162 -1.25 29.80 -6.56
N SER A 163 -0.32 30.20 -5.67
CA SER A 163 -0.47 30.02 -4.23
C SER A 163 -0.51 31.33 -3.46
N THR A 164 0.04 32.41 -4.01
CA THR A 164 0.20 33.68 -3.31
C THR A 164 -0.03 34.86 -4.27
N ARG A 165 -0.63 35.95 -3.77
CA ARG A 165 -0.69 37.24 -4.47
C ARG A 165 0.14 38.24 -3.69
N LYS A 166 1.15 38.81 -4.32
CA LYS A 166 1.99 39.86 -3.75
C LYS A 166 2.08 41.01 -4.75
N ASP A 167 1.85 42.24 -4.30
CA ASP A 167 1.94 43.47 -5.11
C ASP A 167 1.12 43.42 -6.41
N GLY A 168 -0.04 42.70 -6.41
CA GLY A 168 -0.89 42.53 -7.59
C GLY A 168 -0.46 41.38 -8.51
N GLU A 169 0.72 40.80 -8.34
CA GLU A 169 1.20 39.64 -9.11
C GLU A 169 0.78 38.32 -8.51
N CYS A 170 0.41 37.39 -9.40
CA CYS A 170 0.06 36.01 -9.04
C CYS A 170 1.32 35.15 -9.08
N LEU A 171 1.77 34.67 -7.93
CA LEU A 171 3.02 33.89 -7.79
C LEU A 171 2.72 32.43 -7.42
N GLY A 172 3.48 31.51 -8.01
CA GLY A 172 3.49 30.12 -7.68
C GLY A 172 4.86 29.65 -7.17
N HIS A 173 4.86 28.64 -6.31
CA HIS A 173 6.09 28.04 -5.78
C HIS A 173 6.62 26.97 -6.72
N CYS A 174 7.92 26.97 -6.95
CA CYS A 174 8.61 25.89 -7.65
C CYS A 174 10.00 25.62 -7.07
N LEU A 175 10.48 24.41 -7.31
CA LEU A 175 11.83 23.96 -6.99
C LEU A 175 12.57 23.70 -8.29
N LEU A 176 13.58 24.51 -8.56
CA LEU A 176 14.49 24.37 -9.69
C LEU A 176 15.58 23.37 -9.31
N LEU A 177 15.88 22.42 -10.22
CA LEU A 177 16.83 21.36 -9.99
C LEU A 177 17.87 21.32 -11.12
N GLU A 178 19.14 21.37 -10.73
CA GLU A 178 20.27 21.33 -11.67
C GLU A 178 21.26 20.22 -11.26
N PRO A 179 21.71 19.38 -12.20
CA PRO A 179 22.68 18.35 -11.90
C PRO A 179 24.06 18.96 -11.64
N THR A 180 24.71 18.54 -10.56
CA THR A 180 26.11 18.87 -10.25
C THR A 180 27.04 17.78 -10.74
N PRO A 181 28.37 18.00 -10.81
CA PRO A 181 29.32 16.92 -11.13
C PRO A 181 29.17 15.70 -10.21
N ALA A 182 28.86 15.92 -8.92
CA ALA A 182 28.66 14.86 -7.93
C ALA A 182 27.48 13.94 -8.28
N PHE A 183 26.43 14.47 -8.94
CA PHE A 183 25.29 13.70 -9.41
C PHE A 183 25.71 12.63 -10.42
N TYR A 184 26.62 12.95 -11.31
CA TYR A 184 27.09 12.02 -12.35
C TYR A 184 28.10 10.99 -11.82
N HIS A 185 28.71 11.22 -10.67
CA HIS A 185 29.58 10.24 -9.99
C HIS A 185 28.81 9.20 -9.19
N GLN A 186 27.55 9.42 -8.87
CA GLN A 186 26.74 8.43 -8.16
C GLN A 186 26.43 7.23 -9.04
N GLN A 187 26.51 6.02 -8.48
CA GLN A 187 26.18 4.79 -9.18
C GLN A 187 24.66 4.65 -9.34
N ASN A 188 24.24 4.14 -10.51
CA ASN A 188 22.86 3.76 -10.70
C ASN A 188 22.51 2.61 -9.76
N GLU A 189 21.44 2.75 -9.01
CA GLU A 189 20.94 1.65 -8.21
C GLU A 189 20.45 0.52 -9.13
N PRO A 190 20.92 -0.73 -8.93
CA PRO A 190 20.50 -1.85 -9.76
C PRO A 190 19.00 -2.07 -9.62
N ARG A 191 18.32 -2.14 -10.76
CA ARG A 191 16.91 -2.55 -10.79
C ARG A 191 16.87 -4.01 -10.34
N LYS A 192 16.34 -4.29 -9.15
CA LYS A 192 16.25 -5.66 -8.62
C LYS A 192 15.46 -6.53 -9.62
N GLN A 193 16.21 -7.33 -10.39
CA GLN A 193 15.67 -8.39 -11.23
C GLN A 193 15.55 -9.63 -10.35
N GLY A 194 14.39 -10.20 -10.21
CA GLY A 194 14.21 -11.44 -9.44
C GLY A 194 12.87 -11.57 -8.68
N GLN A 195 11.94 -10.69 -8.94
CA GLN A 195 10.63 -10.70 -8.28
C GLN A 195 9.84 -12.01 -8.49
N TRP A 196 10.14 -12.78 -9.55
CA TRP A 196 9.43 -14.01 -9.92
C TRP A 196 9.88 -15.24 -9.14
N ASN A 197 11.15 -15.29 -8.70
CA ASN A 197 11.65 -16.39 -7.86
C ASN A 197 10.92 -16.44 -6.51
N PHE A 198 10.51 -15.29 -6.01
CA PHE A 198 9.68 -15.18 -4.80
C PHE A 198 8.32 -15.86 -4.99
N LEU A 199 7.63 -15.62 -6.12
CA LEU A 199 6.34 -16.25 -6.41
C LEU A 199 6.45 -17.78 -6.58
N TRP A 200 7.54 -18.25 -7.23
CA TRP A 200 7.76 -19.68 -7.40
C TRP A 200 7.96 -20.42 -6.09
N SER A 201 8.49 -19.75 -5.06
CA SER A 201 8.65 -20.33 -3.73
C SER A 201 7.33 -20.74 -3.07
N TYR A 202 6.23 -20.02 -3.35
CA TYR A 202 4.89 -20.36 -2.85
C TYR A 202 4.23 -21.53 -3.57
N LEU A 203 4.60 -21.80 -4.81
CA LEU A 203 4.08 -22.94 -5.58
C LEU A 203 4.81 -24.24 -5.27
N ARG A 204 6.09 -24.15 -4.97
CA ARG A 204 6.98 -25.31 -4.74
C ARG A 204 6.48 -26.30 -3.68
N PRO A 205 5.91 -25.89 -2.52
CA PRO A 205 5.39 -26.83 -1.53
C PRO A 205 4.20 -27.66 -2.02
N TYR A 206 3.46 -27.19 -3.03
CA TYR A 206 2.21 -27.80 -3.51
C TYR A 206 2.38 -28.58 -4.82
N LYS A 207 3.57 -29.11 -5.10
CA LYS A 207 3.89 -29.89 -6.32
C LYS A 207 2.90 -30.99 -6.62
N SER A 208 2.47 -31.77 -5.58
CA SER A 208 1.52 -32.86 -5.74
C SER A 208 0.17 -32.36 -6.26
N LEU A 209 -0.38 -31.27 -5.72
CA LEU A 209 -1.62 -30.66 -6.20
C LEU A 209 -1.48 -30.13 -7.62
N MET A 210 -0.33 -29.53 -7.95
CA MET A 210 -0.05 -29.05 -9.31
C MET A 210 -0.02 -30.21 -10.32
N VAL A 211 0.59 -31.36 -9.97
CA VAL A 211 0.60 -32.56 -10.82
C VAL A 211 -0.81 -33.10 -11.01
N GLN A 212 -1.61 -33.17 -9.95
CA GLN A 212 -3.02 -33.60 -10.05
C GLN A 212 -3.85 -32.67 -10.94
N LEU A 213 -3.65 -31.35 -10.83
CA LEU A 213 -4.28 -30.37 -11.70
C LEU A 213 -3.84 -30.57 -13.16
N ALA A 214 -2.54 -30.78 -13.40
CA ALA A 214 -1.99 -31.03 -14.72
C ALA A 214 -2.61 -32.31 -15.33
N LEU A 215 -2.71 -33.39 -14.54
CA LEU A 215 -3.34 -34.62 -14.98
C LEU A 215 -4.82 -34.42 -15.33
N GLY A 216 -5.58 -33.66 -14.50
CA GLY A 216 -6.96 -33.32 -14.78
C GLY A 216 -7.12 -32.53 -16.08
N PHE A 217 -6.22 -31.57 -16.36
CA PHE A 217 -6.21 -30.88 -17.63
C PHE A 217 -5.89 -31.77 -18.82
N LEU A 218 -4.89 -32.64 -18.71
CA LEU A 218 -4.56 -33.62 -19.76
C LEU A 218 -5.73 -34.53 -20.09
N VAL A 219 -6.40 -35.08 -19.06
CA VAL A 219 -7.59 -35.92 -19.25
C VAL A 219 -8.72 -35.14 -19.93
N THR A 220 -9.01 -33.90 -19.46
CA THR A 220 -10.04 -33.03 -20.10
C THR A 220 -9.67 -32.70 -21.55
N SER A 221 -8.40 -32.40 -21.84
CA SER A 221 -7.94 -32.13 -23.19
C SER A 221 -8.06 -33.36 -24.09
N ALA A 222 -7.71 -34.53 -23.60
CA ALA A 222 -7.86 -35.78 -24.36
C ALA A 222 -9.34 -36.11 -24.66
N MET A 223 -10.23 -35.86 -23.67
CA MET A 223 -11.68 -36.02 -23.87
C MET A 223 -12.21 -35.03 -24.91
N SER A 224 -11.81 -33.76 -24.83
CA SER A 224 -12.20 -32.72 -25.80
C SER A 224 -11.66 -33.00 -27.19
N LEU A 225 -10.50 -33.67 -27.29
CA LEU A 225 -9.90 -34.08 -28.55
C LEU A 225 -10.67 -35.18 -29.27
N ALA A 226 -11.33 -36.07 -28.53
CA ALA A 226 -12.11 -37.16 -29.09
C ALA A 226 -13.41 -36.65 -29.79
N VAL A 227 -14.00 -35.57 -29.31
CA VAL A 227 -15.30 -35.07 -29.78
C VAL A 227 -15.31 -34.72 -31.28
N PRO A 228 -14.32 -33.98 -31.85
CA PRO A 228 -14.31 -33.69 -33.29
C PRO A 228 -14.29 -34.93 -34.15
N PHE A 229 -13.51 -35.95 -33.79
CA PHE A 229 -13.41 -37.20 -34.55
C PHE A 229 -14.72 -38.03 -34.47
N LEU A 230 -15.40 -38.00 -33.32
CA LEU A 230 -16.74 -38.60 -33.19
C LEU A 230 -17.76 -37.88 -34.03
N THR A 231 -17.70 -36.54 -34.09
CA THR A 231 -18.57 -35.72 -34.94
C THR A 231 -18.31 -36.01 -36.42
N GLN A 232 -17.03 -36.12 -36.81
CA GLN A 232 -16.67 -36.53 -38.16
C GLN A 232 -17.23 -37.92 -38.50
N ALA A 233 -17.03 -38.91 -37.63
CA ALA A 233 -17.50 -40.29 -37.81
C ALA A 233 -19.03 -40.37 -37.88
N MET A 234 -19.72 -39.53 -37.10
CA MET A 234 -21.19 -39.45 -37.14
C MET A 234 -21.69 -39.05 -38.52
N VAL A 235 -21.04 -38.08 -39.17
CA VAL A 235 -21.50 -37.56 -40.49
C VAL A 235 -21.00 -38.49 -41.62
N ASP A 236 -19.67 -38.79 -41.65
CA ASP A 236 -19.05 -39.50 -42.76
C ASP A 236 -19.42 -41.00 -42.81
N LYS A 237 -19.69 -41.62 -41.64
CA LYS A 237 -20.05 -43.04 -41.57
C LYS A 237 -21.49 -43.23 -41.19
N GLY A 238 -22.02 -42.59 -40.12
CA GLY A 238 -23.36 -42.82 -39.61
C GLY A 238 -24.41 -42.31 -40.58
N ILE A 239 -24.33 -41.08 -41.05
CA ILE A 239 -25.31 -40.49 -41.97
C ILE A 239 -25.12 -41.01 -43.39
N HIS A 240 -23.87 -41.08 -43.88
CA HIS A 240 -23.57 -41.48 -45.24
C HIS A 240 -24.01 -42.93 -45.52
N TYR A 241 -23.74 -43.86 -44.55
CA TYR A 241 -24.15 -45.26 -44.70
C TYR A 241 -25.54 -45.56 -44.10
N LYS A 242 -26.25 -44.53 -43.60
CA LYS A 242 -27.62 -44.67 -43.01
C LYS A 242 -27.69 -45.72 -41.91
N ASP A 243 -26.64 -45.80 -41.05
CA ASP A 243 -26.54 -46.73 -39.95
C ASP A 243 -26.97 -46.09 -38.61
N PRO A 244 -28.24 -46.32 -38.15
CA PRO A 244 -28.74 -45.72 -36.93
C PRO A 244 -28.06 -46.33 -35.67
N SER A 245 -27.53 -47.56 -35.73
CA SER A 245 -26.88 -48.21 -34.61
C SER A 245 -25.53 -47.53 -34.28
N LEU A 246 -24.79 -47.14 -35.31
CA LEU A 246 -23.58 -46.38 -35.17
C LEU A 246 -23.84 -44.95 -34.61
N LEU A 247 -24.96 -44.33 -35.02
CA LEU A 247 -25.36 -43.00 -34.50
C LEU A 247 -25.67 -43.05 -32.99
N VAL A 248 -26.41 -44.09 -32.54
CA VAL A 248 -26.66 -44.28 -31.10
C VAL A 248 -25.37 -44.52 -30.33
N LEU A 249 -24.43 -45.35 -30.85
CA LEU A 249 -23.16 -45.61 -30.22
C LEU A 249 -22.32 -44.32 -30.04
N ILE A 250 -22.28 -43.48 -31.09
CA ILE A 250 -21.56 -42.20 -31.05
C ILE A 250 -22.23 -41.25 -30.06
N LEU A 251 -23.57 -41.20 -30.01
CA LEU A 251 -24.31 -40.39 -29.05
C LEU A 251 -23.98 -40.77 -27.61
N VAL A 252 -24.00 -42.09 -27.27
CA VAL A 252 -23.62 -42.58 -25.96
C VAL A 252 -22.16 -42.25 -25.63
N GLY A 253 -21.25 -42.40 -26.62
CA GLY A 253 -19.84 -42.03 -26.47
C GLY A 253 -19.65 -40.53 -26.18
N GLN A 254 -20.32 -39.65 -26.91
CA GLN A 254 -20.28 -38.22 -26.68
C GLN A 254 -20.88 -37.82 -25.30
N LEU A 255 -21.99 -38.44 -24.91
CA LEU A 255 -22.59 -38.28 -23.59
C LEU A 255 -21.62 -38.69 -22.45
N ALA A 256 -20.98 -39.87 -22.59
CA ALA A 256 -20.01 -40.36 -21.63
C ALA A 256 -18.80 -39.44 -21.50
N LEU A 257 -18.27 -38.93 -22.62
CA LEU A 257 -17.16 -37.95 -22.63
C LEU A 257 -17.59 -36.63 -21.98
N THR A 258 -18.80 -36.15 -22.23
CA THR A 258 -19.33 -34.92 -21.63
C THR A 258 -19.48 -35.08 -20.12
N LEU A 259 -20.10 -36.16 -19.66
CA LEU A 259 -20.23 -36.45 -18.22
C LEU A 259 -18.87 -36.62 -17.53
N GLY A 260 -17.93 -37.30 -18.19
CA GLY A 260 -16.57 -37.46 -17.70
C GLY A 260 -15.83 -36.10 -17.59
N SER A 261 -15.98 -35.22 -18.61
CA SER A 261 -15.36 -33.90 -18.60
C SER A 261 -15.92 -33.00 -17.49
N VAL A 262 -17.24 -33.06 -17.25
CA VAL A 262 -17.90 -32.37 -16.14
C VAL A 262 -17.38 -32.90 -14.79
N ALA A 263 -17.30 -34.20 -14.60
CA ALA A 263 -16.78 -34.80 -13.36
C ALA A 263 -15.33 -34.38 -13.08
N VAL A 264 -14.45 -34.47 -14.08
CA VAL A 264 -13.06 -33.96 -13.96
C VAL A 264 -13.03 -32.46 -13.68
N GLY A 265 -13.94 -31.68 -14.30
CA GLY A 265 -14.10 -30.25 -14.06
C GLY A 265 -14.41 -29.93 -12.60
N PHE A 266 -15.31 -30.69 -11.95
CA PHE A 266 -15.62 -30.55 -10.52
C PHE A 266 -14.40 -30.84 -9.64
N ILE A 267 -13.70 -31.95 -9.89
CA ILE A 267 -12.49 -32.32 -9.13
C ILE A 267 -11.43 -31.23 -9.27
N ARG A 268 -11.19 -30.75 -10.49
CA ARG A 268 -10.24 -29.68 -10.79
C ARG A 268 -10.61 -28.38 -10.08
N GLY A 269 -11.89 -27.99 -10.10
CA GLY A 269 -12.40 -26.81 -9.40
C GLY A 269 -12.11 -26.88 -7.90
N TRP A 270 -12.32 -28.04 -7.29
CA TRP A 270 -12.07 -28.28 -5.88
C TRP A 270 -10.57 -28.22 -5.52
N LEU A 271 -9.73 -28.87 -6.32
CA LEU A 271 -8.26 -28.80 -6.17
C LEU A 271 -7.74 -27.38 -6.33
N MET A 272 -8.29 -26.62 -7.30
CA MET A 272 -7.92 -25.24 -7.55
C MET A 272 -8.29 -24.33 -6.38
N LEU A 273 -9.50 -24.49 -5.81
CA LEU A 273 -9.92 -23.74 -4.63
C LEU A 273 -9.00 -24.03 -3.43
N HIS A 274 -8.68 -25.31 -3.21
CA HIS A 274 -7.80 -25.70 -2.11
C HIS A 274 -6.40 -25.09 -2.25
N LEU A 275 -5.79 -25.18 -3.44
CA LEU A 275 -4.49 -24.57 -3.74
C LEU A 275 -4.53 -23.04 -3.57
N SER A 276 -5.55 -22.42 -4.13
CA SER A 276 -5.76 -20.97 -4.09
C SER A 276 -5.85 -20.43 -2.66
N THR A 277 -6.66 -21.09 -1.82
CA THR A 277 -6.83 -20.68 -0.41
C THR A 277 -5.53 -20.85 0.38
N ARG A 278 -4.81 -21.95 0.20
CA ARG A 278 -3.54 -22.20 0.88
C ARG A 278 -2.46 -21.18 0.52
N ILE A 279 -2.33 -20.86 -0.77
CA ILE A 279 -1.39 -19.85 -1.25
C ILE A 279 -1.75 -18.48 -0.68
N ASN A 280 -3.05 -18.10 -0.67
CA ASN A 280 -3.50 -16.84 -0.13
C ASN A 280 -3.15 -16.68 1.35
N ILE A 281 -3.45 -17.71 2.16
CA ILE A 281 -3.12 -17.70 3.59
C ILE A 281 -1.60 -17.51 3.77
N SER A 282 -0.78 -18.25 3.00
CA SER A 282 0.68 -18.13 3.11
C SER A 282 1.18 -16.74 2.74
N ILE A 283 0.71 -16.15 1.63
CA ILE A 283 1.13 -14.80 1.19
C ILE A 283 0.70 -13.73 2.20
N VAL A 284 -0.55 -13.79 2.68
CA VAL A 284 -1.07 -12.80 3.65
C VAL A 284 -0.35 -12.95 4.99
N SER A 285 -0.13 -14.18 5.46
CA SER A 285 0.58 -14.45 6.71
C SER A 285 2.02 -13.92 6.64
N ASP A 286 2.76 -14.22 5.57
CA ASP A 286 4.13 -13.75 5.38
C ASP A 286 4.19 -12.21 5.28
N PHE A 287 3.21 -11.61 4.60
CA PHE A 287 3.09 -10.16 4.54
C PHE A 287 2.88 -9.55 5.93
N LEU A 288 1.96 -10.11 6.73
CA LEU A 288 1.71 -9.62 8.10
C LEU A 288 2.92 -9.82 9.02
N VAL A 289 3.61 -10.95 8.91
CA VAL A 289 4.86 -11.19 9.68
C VAL A 289 5.93 -10.17 9.32
N ARG A 290 6.10 -9.88 8.03
CA ARG A 290 7.05 -8.84 7.58
C ARG A 290 6.62 -7.46 8.04
N LEU A 291 5.33 -7.11 7.89
CA LEU A 291 4.78 -5.84 8.33
C LEU A 291 5.04 -5.60 9.82
N MET A 292 4.79 -6.59 10.68
CA MET A 292 5.03 -6.51 12.12
C MET A 292 6.52 -6.40 12.51
N ARG A 293 7.43 -6.68 11.60
CA ARG A 293 8.88 -6.53 11.82
C ARG A 293 9.43 -5.17 11.38
N LEU A 294 8.62 -4.31 10.79
CA LEU A 294 9.06 -3.00 10.33
C LEU A 294 9.18 -2.01 11.50
N PRO A 295 10.10 -1.03 11.41
CA PRO A 295 10.26 -0.01 12.43
C PRO A 295 9.03 0.91 12.51
N MET A 296 8.80 1.52 13.69
CA MET A 296 7.65 2.43 13.91
C MET A 296 7.61 3.60 12.93
N GLN A 297 8.76 4.10 12.52
CA GLN A 297 8.88 5.17 11.54
C GLN A 297 8.15 4.86 10.21
N PHE A 298 8.12 3.58 9.81
CA PHE A 298 7.35 3.16 8.63
C PHE A 298 5.84 3.41 8.83
N PHE A 299 5.30 3.03 9.99
CA PHE A 299 3.87 3.21 10.30
C PHE A 299 3.50 4.69 10.46
N ASP A 300 4.42 5.52 10.92
CA ASP A 300 4.23 6.97 11.01
C ASP A 300 4.25 7.66 9.64
N SER A 301 4.81 7.02 8.61
CA SER A 301 4.88 7.53 7.25
C SER A 301 3.73 7.05 6.35
N LYS A 302 2.92 6.07 6.78
CA LYS A 302 1.88 5.43 5.94
C LYS A 302 0.47 5.67 6.47
N MET A 303 -0.47 5.82 5.55
CA MET A 303 -1.89 5.82 5.88
C MET A 303 -2.42 4.40 6.05
N THR A 304 -3.33 4.19 7.00
CA THR A 304 -3.94 2.88 7.26
C THR A 304 -4.66 2.32 6.04
N GLY A 305 -5.34 3.17 5.26
CA GLY A 305 -6.02 2.77 4.03
C GLY A 305 -5.09 2.22 2.96
N ASP A 306 -3.87 2.77 2.83
CA ASP A 306 -2.87 2.28 1.89
C ASP A 306 -2.40 0.86 2.26
N LEU A 307 -2.21 0.60 3.56
CA LEU A 307 -1.83 -0.73 4.05
C LEU A 307 -2.95 -1.77 3.84
N LEU A 308 -4.21 -1.40 4.10
CA LEU A 308 -5.37 -2.25 3.85
C LEU A 308 -5.53 -2.57 2.35
N GLN A 309 -5.29 -1.60 1.49
CA GLN A 309 -5.36 -1.80 0.04
C GLN A 309 -4.26 -2.75 -0.46
N ARG A 310 -3.05 -2.69 0.12
CA ARG A 310 -1.96 -3.63 -0.18
C ARG A 310 -2.29 -5.07 0.24
N ILE A 311 -3.02 -5.26 1.34
CA ILE A 311 -3.56 -6.58 1.71
C ILE A 311 -4.54 -7.07 0.62
N GLY A 312 -5.37 -6.17 0.09
CA GLY A 312 -6.28 -6.47 -1.03
C GLY A 312 -5.56 -6.85 -2.33
N ASP A 313 -4.38 -6.28 -2.59
CA ASP A 313 -3.56 -6.59 -3.77
C ASP A 313 -3.04 -8.05 -3.76
N ASN A 314 -2.92 -8.68 -2.59
CA ASN A 314 -2.55 -10.11 -2.49
C ASN A 314 -3.51 -11.01 -3.25
N ARG A 315 -4.80 -10.65 -3.31
CA ARG A 315 -5.81 -11.40 -4.06
C ARG A 315 -5.51 -11.42 -5.57
N ARG A 316 -5.00 -10.33 -6.13
CA ARG A 316 -4.65 -10.25 -7.56
C ARG A 316 -3.46 -11.16 -7.88
N ILE A 317 -2.46 -11.20 -6.99
CA ILE A 317 -1.30 -12.08 -7.13
C ILE A 317 -1.73 -13.56 -7.02
N GLN A 318 -2.56 -13.86 -6.03
CA GLN A 318 -3.12 -15.19 -5.85
C GLN A 318 -3.89 -15.66 -7.10
N GLU A 319 -4.81 -14.83 -7.62
CA GLU A 319 -5.61 -15.13 -8.80
C GLU A 319 -4.75 -15.35 -10.05
N PHE A 320 -3.70 -14.55 -10.20
CA PHE A 320 -2.71 -14.74 -11.25
C PHE A 320 -1.98 -16.09 -11.11
N LEU A 321 -1.45 -16.41 -9.92
CA LEU A 321 -0.66 -17.62 -9.69
C LEU A 321 -1.48 -18.90 -9.85
N THR A 322 -2.71 -18.91 -9.35
CA THR A 322 -3.52 -20.13 -9.27
C THR A 322 -4.39 -20.31 -10.52
N HIS A 323 -5.12 -19.28 -10.93
CA HIS A 323 -6.02 -19.39 -12.07
C HIS A 323 -5.36 -19.06 -13.40
N THR A 324 -4.76 -17.87 -13.49
CA THR A 324 -4.32 -17.34 -14.78
C THR A 324 -3.10 -18.05 -15.32
N ALA A 325 -2.06 -18.24 -14.51
CA ALA A 325 -0.81 -18.84 -14.94
C ALA A 325 -0.98 -20.33 -15.32
N LEU A 326 -1.74 -21.07 -14.52
CA LEU A 326 -2.02 -22.48 -14.81
C LEU A 326 -2.90 -22.64 -16.05
N ASN A 327 -3.99 -21.86 -16.15
CA ASN A 327 -4.88 -21.93 -17.31
C ASN A 327 -4.16 -21.62 -18.62
N VAL A 328 -3.23 -20.65 -18.64
CA VAL A 328 -2.47 -20.30 -19.86
C VAL A 328 -1.54 -21.41 -20.30
N VAL A 329 -0.88 -22.08 -19.38
CA VAL A 329 -0.01 -23.22 -19.72
C VAL A 329 -0.83 -24.32 -20.43
N PHE A 330 -2.00 -24.65 -19.87
CA PHE A 330 -2.87 -25.68 -20.45
C PHE A 330 -3.57 -25.21 -21.72
N ALA A 331 -3.97 -23.93 -21.77
CA ALA A 331 -4.48 -23.31 -23.00
C ALA A 331 -3.44 -23.39 -24.13
N GLY A 332 -2.16 -23.15 -23.81
CA GLY A 332 -1.05 -23.29 -24.77
C GLY A 332 -0.91 -24.71 -25.29
N VAL A 333 -0.98 -25.72 -24.42
CA VAL A 333 -0.95 -27.13 -24.84
C VAL A 333 -2.14 -27.46 -25.77
N SER A 334 -3.36 -27.07 -25.35
CA SER A 334 -4.58 -27.26 -26.17
C SER A 334 -4.46 -26.55 -27.52
N PHE A 335 -3.94 -25.33 -27.53
CA PHE A 335 -3.72 -24.55 -28.75
C PHE A 335 -2.78 -25.28 -29.74
N VAL A 336 -1.66 -25.83 -29.24
CA VAL A 336 -0.72 -26.58 -30.06
C VAL A 336 -1.36 -27.86 -30.62
N VAL A 337 -2.03 -28.64 -29.76
CA VAL A 337 -2.65 -29.92 -30.16
C VAL A 337 -3.73 -29.69 -31.19
N PHE A 338 -4.70 -28.82 -30.94
CA PHE A 338 -5.77 -28.50 -31.89
C PHE A 338 -5.23 -27.81 -33.16
N GLY A 339 -4.20 -26.97 -33.02
CA GLY A 339 -3.52 -26.37 -34.16
C GLY A 339 -2.89 -27.42 -35.10
N CYS A 340 -2.19 -28.41 -34.54
CA CYS A 340 -1.64 -29.52 -35.30
C CYS A 340 -2.71 -30.29 -36.05
N ILE A 341 -3.89 -30.51 -35.47
CA ILE A 341 -4.98 -31.21 -36.13
C ILE A 341 -5.54 -30.40 -37.29
N ILE A 342 -5.75 -29.08 -37.14
CA ILE A 342 -6.18 -28.22 -38.23
C ILE A 342 -5.13 -28.22 -39.34
N ALA A 343 -3.85 -28.17 -39.00
CA ALA A 343 -2.74 -28.22 -40.00
C ALA A 343 -2.74 -29.56 -40.76
N TRP A 344 -3.11 -30.66 -40.09
CA TRP A 344 -3.27 -31.98 -40.74
C TRP A 344 -4.45 -32.00 -41.73
N TYR A 345 -5.58 -31.37 -41.36
CA TYR A 345 -6.74 -31.31 -42.27
C TYR A 345 -6.51 -30.37 -43.42
N SER A 346 -5.95 -29.16 -43.18
CA SER A 346 -5.61 -28.19 -44.22
C SER A 346 -4.61 -27.16 -43.75
N TRP A 347 -3.46 -27.09 -44.39
CA TRP A 347 -2.42 -26.07 -44.07
C TRP A 347 -2.89 -24.64 -44.32
N ILE A 348 -3.76 -24.44 -45.34
CA ILE A 348 -4.29 -23.13 -45.71
C ILE A 348 -5.20 -22.60 -44.61
N ILE A 349 -6.09 -23.45 -44.06
CA ILE A 349 -6.99 -23.12 -42.97
C ILE A 349 -6.20 -22.82 -41.71
N PHE A 350 -5.16 -23.62 -41.40
CA PHE A 350 -4.27 -23.38 -40.28
C PHE A 350 -3.57 -22.02 -40.38
N ALA A 351 -2.95 -21.71 -41.53
CA ALA A 351 -2.25 -20.45 -41.73
C ALA A 351 -3.17 -19.23 -41.60
N LEU A 352 -4.39 -19.32 -42.16
CA LEU A 352 -5.39 -18.26 -42.02
C LEU A 352 -5.85 -18.08 -40.55
N TYR A 353 -6.06 -19.19 -39.82
CA TYR A 353 -6.42 -19.16 -38.42
C TYR A 353 -5.31 -18.49 -37.58
N MET A 354 -4.04 -18.84 -37.84
CA MET A 354 -2.89 -18.25 -37.16
C MET A 354 -2.75 -16.75 -37.46
N ALA A 355 -2.90 -16.34 -38.71
CA ALA A 355 -2.86 -14.93 -39.09
C ALA A 355 -3.97 -14.11 -38.42
N GLY A 356 -5.20 -14.63 -38.42
CA GLY A 356 -6.32 -13.98 -37.74
C GLY A 356 -6.14 -13.91 -36.22
N SER A 357 -5.58 -14.97 -35.61
CA SER A 357 -5.27 -14.98 -34.17
C SER A 357 -4.16 -14.01 -33.81
N ALA A 358 -3.11 -13.89 -34.67
CA ALA A 358 -2.05 -12.90 -34.49
C ALA A 358 -2.60 -11.46 -34.57
N LEU A 359 -3.50 -11.18 -35.54
CA LEU A 359 -4.16 -9.89 -35.66
C LEU A 359 -5.03 -9.57 -34.43
N TYR A 360 -5.73 -10.58 -33.91
CA TYR A 360 -6.51 -10.46 -32.67
C TYR A 360 -5.65 -10.09 -31.46
N VAL A 361 -4.53 -10.78 -31.26
CA VAL A 361 -3.58 -10.47 -30.18
C VAL A 361 -2.97 -9.08 -30.34
N LEU A 362 -2.59 -8.71 -31.58
CA LEU A 362 -2.07 -7.37 -31.89
C LEU A 362 -3.09 -6.28 -31.55
N TRP A 363 -4.35 -6.45 -31.94
CA TRP A 363 -5.44 -5.53 -31.60
C TRP A 363 -5.54 -5.28 -30.10
N ILE A 364 -5.54 -6.33 -29.29
CA ILE A 364 -5.65 -6.22 -27.84
C ILE A 364 -4.41 -5.55 -27.23
N SER A 365 -3.25 -5.86 -27.76
CA SER A 365 -1.97 -5.31 -27.29
C SER A 365 -1.90 -3.77 -27.36
N VAL A 366 -2.58 -3.16 -28.33
CA VAL A 366 -2.68 -1.70 -28.49
C VAL A 366 -3.31 -1.04 -27.25
N PHE A 367 -4.27 -1.70 -26.62
CA PHE A 367 -5.00 -1.14 -25.47
C PHE A 367 -4.29 -1.34 -24.12
N LEU A 368 -3.32 -2.26 -24.02
CA LEU A 368 -2.67 -2.62 -22.75
C LEU A 368 -2.03 -1.43 -22.05
N LYS A 369 -1.37 -0.55 -22.81
CA LYS A 369 -0.69 0.63 -22.25
C LYS A 369 -1.68 1.61 -21.64
N TYR A 370 -2.76 1.91 -22.36
CA TYR A 370 -3.80 2.83 -21.89
C TYR A 370 -4.54 2.27 -20.68
N ARG A 371 -4.85 0.98 -20.68
CA ARG A 371 -5.47 0.27 -19.57
C ARG A 371 -4.62 0.37 -18.29
N ARG A 372 -3.32 0.16 -18.41
CA ARG A 372 -2.39 0.29 -17.29
C ARG A 372 -2.45 1.68 -16.64
N ASP A 373 -2.43 2.73 -17.45
CA ASP A 373 -2.48 4.11 -16.93
C ASP A 373 -3.81 4.40 -16.25
N LEU A 374 -4.90 3.84 -16.77
CA LEU A 374 -6.22 3.95 -16.18
C LEU A 374 -6.32 3.20 -14.84
N ASP A 375 -5.78 1.99 -14.77
CA ASP A 375 -5.76 1.17 -13.55
C ASP A 375 -4.93 1.83 -12.44
N ASN A 376 -3.79 2.44 -12.78
CA ASN A 376 -3.00 3.20 -11.82
C ASN A 376 -3.77 4.40 -11.25
N ARG A 377 -4.49 5.16 -12.10
CA ARG A 377 -5.35 6.27 -11.65
C ARG A 377 -6.49 5.79 -10.77
N ARG A 378 -7.14 4.69 -11.15
CA ARG A 378 -8.21 4.07 -10.37
C ARG A 378 -7.71 3.61 -9.00
N PHE A 379 -6.49 3.07 -8.94
CA PHE A 379 -5.87 2.66 -7.68
C PHE A 379 -5.64 3.86 -6.74
N ALA A 380 -5.08 4.95 -7.24
CA ALA A 380 -4.84 6.15 -6.44
C ALA A 380 -6.15 6.72 -5.86
N GLU A 381 -7.19 6.85 -6.69
CA GLU A 381 -8.50 7.34 -6.22
C GLU A 381 -9.19 6.35 -5.28
N SER A 382 -8.98 5.04 -5.45
CA SER A 382 -9.50 4.02 -4.54
C SER A 382 -8.86 4.10 -3.14
N SER A 383 -7.57 4.44 -3.06
CA SER A 383 -6.89 4.69 -1.78
C SER A 383 -7.47 5.92 -1.07
N VAL A 384 -7.70 7.01 -1.79
CA VAL A 384 -8.35 8.22 -1.25
C VAL A 384 -9.76 7.89 -0.74
N HIS A 385 -10.52 7.10 -1.50
CA HIS A 385 -11.85 6.64 -1.10
C HIS A 385 -11.81 5.85 0.20
N GLN A 386 -10.91 4.87 0.31
CA GLN A 386 -10.76 4.04 1.50
C GLN A 386 -10.40 4.88 2.74
N ASN A 387 -9.45 5.79 2.59
CA ASN A 387 -9.08 6.73 3.66
C ASN A 387 -10.24 7.63 4.07
N SER A 388 -11.03 8.13 3.12
CA SER A 388 -12.23 8.94 3.39
C SER A 388 -13.28 8.16 4.18
N LEU A 389 -13.53 6.89 3.85
CA LEU A 389 -14.44 6.04 4.60
C LEU A 389 -13.97 5.80 6.03
N ILE A 390 -12.67 5.54 6.23
CA ILE A 390 -12.10 5.38 7.58
C ILE A 390 -12.31 6.67 8.39
N GLN A 391 -12.03 7.85 7.80
CA GLN A 391 -12.23 9.14 8.45
C GLN A 391 -13.69 9.40 8.81
N LEU A 392 -14.64 9.09 7.90
CA LEU A 392 -16.07 9.24 8.16
C LEU A 392 -16.55 8.38 9.34
N ILE A 393 -16.09 7.12 9.38
CA ILE A 393 -16.51 6.17 10.44
C ILE A 393 -15.86 6.53 11.78
N THR A 394 -14.56 6.81 11.80
CA THR A 394 -13.83 7.13 13.04
C THR A 394 -14.16 8.52 13.57
N GLY A 395 -14.40 9.48 12.68
CA GLY A 395 -14.76 10.86 13.02
C GLY A 395 -16.26 11.10 13.21
N MET A 396 -17.10 10.05 13.28
CA MET A 396 -18.55 10.19 13.40
C MET A 396 -19.01 11.06 14.60
N PRO A 397 -18.40 10.99 15.79
CA PRO A 397 -18.76 11.88 16.90
C PRO A 397 -18.60 13.36 16.53
N GLU A 398 -17.49 13.73 15.90
CA GLU A 398 -17.22 15.11 15.47
C GLU A 398 -18.18 15.56 14.37
N ILE A 399 -18.51 14.66 13.43
CA ILE A 399 -19.47 14.93 12.37
C ILE A 399 -20.84 15.26 12.96
N LYS A 400 -21.27 14.48 13.96
CA LYS A 400 -22.55 14.68 14.66
C LYS A 400 -22.55 15.94 15.49
N LEU A 401 -21.47 16.20 16.24
CA LEU A 401 -21.33 17.37 17.07
C LEU A 401 -21.40 18.68 16.26
N ASN A 402 -20.73 18.69 15.12
CA ASN A 402 -20.64 19.88 14.26
C ASN A 402 -21.72 19.93 13.15
N GLN A 403 -22.66 18.96 13.12
CA GLN A 403 -23.75 18.86 12.13
C GLN A 403 -23.25 19.00 10.66
N CYS A 404 -22.09 18.41 10.37
CA CYS A 404 -21.43 18.53 9.08
C CYS A 404 -21.61 17.30 8.17
N GLU A 405 -22.63 16.48 8.41
CA GLU A 405 -22.91 15.24 7.66
C GLU A 405 -23.01 15.51 6.16
N GLN A 406 -23.69 16.58 5.77
CA GLN A 406 -23.93 16.90 4.37
C GLN A 406 -22.64 17.30 3.64
N VAL A 407 -21.79 18.08 4.29
CA VAL A 407 -20.49 18.51 3.72
C VAL A 407 -19.58 17.29 3.52
N ARG A 408 -19.47 16.44 4.54
CA ARG A 408 -18.64 15.23 4.49
C ARG A 408 -19.16 14.20 3.49
N ARG A 409 -20.49 14.06 3.37
CA ARG A 409 -21.11 13.23 2.34
C ARG A 409 -20.77 13.75 0.94
N TRP A 410 -20.86 15.05 0.69
CA TRP A 410 -20.52 15.63 -0.61
C TRP A 410 -19.03 15.48 -0.96
N GLU A 411 -18.13 15.57 0.01
CA GLU A 411 -16.71 15.27 -0.20
C GLU A 411 -16.52 13.84 -0.69
N TRP A 412 -17.15 12.87 -0.03
CA TRP A 412 -17.13 11.47 -0.44
C TRP A 412 -17.80 11.26 -1.81
N GLU A 413 -18.94 11.89 -2.06
CA GLU A 413 -19.63 11.81 -3.36
C GLU A 413 -18.75 12.33 -4.52
N ARG A 414 -17.93 13.37 -4.30
CA ARG A 414 -16.97 13.86 -5.30
C ARG A 414 -15.92 12.82 -5.63
N ILE A 415 -15.41 12.09 -4.63
CA ILE A 415 -14.45 11.00 -4.83
C ILE A 415 -15.14 9.87 -5.62
N GLN A 416 -16.37 9.52 -5.27
CA GLN A 416 -17.16 8.52 -6.01
C GLN A 416 -17.43 8.94 -7.46
N ALA A 417 -17.73 10.20 -7.70
CA ALA A 417 -17.91 10.72 -9.06
C ALA A 417 -16.62 10.65 -9.90
N GLN A 418 -15.45 10.78 -9.28
CA GLN A 418 -14.16 10.59 -9.96
C GLN A 418 -13.93 9.11 -10.29
N LEU A 419 -14.13 8.21 -9.31
CA LEU A 419 -14.05 6.76 -9.51
C LEU A 419 -15.01 6.27 -10.59
N PHE A 420 -16.26 6.79 -10.59
CA PHE A 420 -17.25 6.49 -11.62
C PHE A 420 -16.77 6.91 -13.01
N ARG A 421 -16.25 8.14 -13.16
CA ARG A 421 -15.69 8.62 -14.45
C ARG A 421 -14.54 7.75 -14.94
N LEU A 422 -13.65 7.31 -14.04
CA LEU A 422 -12.56 6.38 -14.37
C LEU A 422 -13.10 5.01 -14.75
N GLY A 423 -14.13 4.53 -14.02
CA GLY A 423 -14.82 3.28 -14.33
C GLY A 423 -15.49 3.30 -15.70
N MET A 424 -16.17 4.39 -16.03
CA MET A 424 -16.81 4.58 -17.36
C MET A 424 -15.77 4.60 -18.49
N LYS A 425 -14.63 5.28 -18.30
CA LYS A 425 -13.54 5.24 -19.30
C LYS A 425 -12.97 3.82 -19.45
N GLY A 426 -12.81 3.09 -18.35
CA GLY A 426 -12.39 1.68 -18.37
C GLY A 426 -13.37 0.79 -19.11
N LEU A 427 -14.68 0.99 -18.86
CA LEU A 427 -15.75 0.26 -19.55
C LEU A 427 -15.73 0.55 -21.06
N MET A 428 -15.65 1.81 -21.47
CA MET A 428 -15.58 2.20 -22.89
C MET A 428 -14.40 1.55 -23.60
N VAL A 429 -13.20 1.61 -23.00
CA VAL A 429 -12.01 0.97 -23.56
C VAL A 429 -12.19 -0.54 -23.67
N GLY A 430 -12.74 -1.18 -22.63
CA GLY A 430 -13.09 -2.60 -22.66
C GLY A 430 -14.07 -2.95 -23.76
N GLN A 431 -15.12 -2.14 -23.96
CA GLN A 431 -16.10 -2.35 -25.02
C GLN A 431 -15.51 -2.21 -26.42
N TYR A 432 -14.67 -1.17 -26.68
CA TYR A 432 -13.98 -1.03 -27.97
C TYR A 432 -13.04 -2.20 -28.23
N GLN A 433 -12.28 -2.61 -27.21
CA GLN A 433 -11.39 -3.77 -27.28
C GLN A 433 -12.17 -5.04 -27.63
N THR A 434 -13.28 -5.30 -26.91
CA THR A 434 -14.10 -6.51 -27.12
C THR A 434 -14.83 -6.47 -28.47
N ALA A 435 -15.37 -5.33 -28.88
CA ALA A 435 -16.07 -5.19 -30.16
C ALA A 435 -15.14 -5.44 -31.36
N GLY A 436 -13.94 -4.81 -31.34
CA GLY A 436 -12.96 -5.05 -32.42
C GLY A 436 -12.42 -6.48 -32.41
N ALA A 437 -12.22 -7.06 -31.23
CA ALA A 437 -11.84 -8.47 -31.08
C ALA A 437 -12.91 -9.42 -31.62
N ALA A 438 -14.19 -9.15 -31.33
CA ALA A 438 -15.32 -9.94 -31.84
C ALA A 438 -15.44 -9.85 -33.38
N LEU A 439 -15.22 -8.66 -33.94
CA LEU A 439 -15.20 -8.49 -35.40
C LEU A 439 -14.07 -9.29 -36.08
N ILE A 440 -12.84 -9.19 -35.55
CA ILE A 440 -11.69 -9.94 -36.07
C ILE A 440 -11.94 -11.45 -35.98
N ASN A 441 -12.44 -11.92 -34.84
CA ASN A 441 -12.79 -13.33 -34.64
C ASN A 441 -13.92 -13.79 -35.55
N GLY A 442 -14.95 -12.97 -35.71
CA GLY A 442 -16.08 -13.25 -36.62
C GLY A 442 -15.61 -13.38 -38.08
N ILE A 443 -14.84 -12.41 -38.58
CA ILE A 443 -14.29 -12.44 -39.94
C ILE A 443 -13.41 -13.67 -40.13
N LYS A 444 -12.51 -13.95 -39.18
CA LYS A 444 -11.65 -15.14 -39.19
C LYS A 444 -12.48 -16.42 -39.31
N ASN A 445 -13.47 -16.61 -38.45
CA ASN A 445 -14.27 -17.82 -38.40
C ASN A 445 -15.12 -17.99 -39.68
N PHE A 446 -15.74 -16.91 -40.17
CA PHE A 446 -16.51 -16.96 -41.45
C PHE A 446 -15.62 -17.28 -42.64
N THR A 447 -14.44 -16.69 -42.72
CA THR A 447 -13.49 -16.97 -43.83
C THR A 447 -13.01 -18.42 -43.81
N VAL A 448 -12.68 -18.96 -42.59
CA VAL A 448 -12.31 -20.36 -42.44
C VAL A 448 -13.47 -21.28 -42.82
N THR A 449 -14.70 -20.97 -42.37
CA THR A 449 -15.89 -21.75 -42.73
C THR A 449 -16.13 -21.76 -44.23
N TYR A 450 -16.00 -20.59 -44.91
CA TYR A 450 -16.10 -20.48 -46.36
C TYR A 450 -15.07 -21.34 -47.07
N LEU A 451 -13.80 -21.27 -46.67
CA LEU A 451 -12.73 -22.07 -47.25
C LEU A 451 -12.94 -23.58 -47.03
N ALA A 452 -13.37 -23.98 -45.86
CA ALA A 452 -13.69 -25.38 -45.58
C ALA A 452 -14.87 -25.87 -46.40
N ALA A 453 -15.92 -25.07 -46.57
CA ALA A 453 -17.08 -25.41 -47.42
C ALA A 453 -16.66 -25.54 -48.90
N ARG A 454 -15.84 -24.63 -49.39
CA ARG A 454 -15.28 -24.72 -50.75
C ARG A 454 -14.42 -25.99 -50.95
N ALA A 455 -13.61 -26.33 -49.98
CA ALA A 455 -12.80 -27.56 -50.04
C ALA A 455 -13.67 -28.83 -50.06
N VAL A 456 -14.86 -28.78 -49.45
CA VAL A 456 -15.82 -29.88 -49.55
C VAL A 456 -16.43 -29.94 -50.96
N ILE A 457 -16.79 -28.80 -51.58
CA ILE A 457 -17.35 -28.75 -52.96
C ILE A 457 -16.25 -29.24 -53.94
N ASP A 458 -14.99 -28.85 -53.74
CA ASP A 458 -13.87 -29.25 -54.61
C ASP A 458 -13.44 -30.72 -54.34
N GLY A 459 -14.12 -31.47 -53.44
CA GLY A 459 -13.85 -32.88 -53.16
C GLY A 459 -12.55 -33.14 -52.34
N GLN A 460 -11.91 -32.09 -51.80
CA GLN A 460 -10.69 -32.19 -51.02
C GLN A 460 -10.91 -32.54 -49.54
N MET A 461 -12.15 -32.32 -49.03
CA MET A 461 -12.55 -32.60 -47.67
C MET A 461 -13.95 -33.26 -47.63
N THR A 462 -14.20 -34.06 -46.60
CA THR A 462 -15.55 -34.59 -46.35
C THR A 462 -16.39 -33.55 -45.54
N LEU A 463 -17.71 -33.68 -45.59
CA LEU A 463 -18.63 -32.85 -44.81
C LEU A 463 -18.36 -33.00 -43.30
N GLY A 464 -18.04 -34.25 -42.84
CA GLY A 464 -17.67 -34.51 -41.47
C GLY A 464 -16.35 -33.83 -41.03
N MET A 465 -15.37 -33.78 -41.97
CA MET A 465 -14.13 -33.02 -41.70
C MET A 465 -14.40 -31.53 -41.55
N MET A 466 -15.24 -30.92 -42.37
CA MET A 466 -15.64 -29.52 -42.26
C MET A 466 -16.27 -29.21 -40.89
N LEU A 467 -17.17 -30.05 -40.42
CA LEU A 467 -17.81 -29.89 -39.10
C LEU A 467 -16.83 -30.08 -37.96
N SER A 468 -15.87 -31.01 -38.09
CA SER A 468 -14.78 -31.18 -37.15
C SER A 468 -13.87 -29.96 -37.06
N VAL A 469 -13.50 -29.35 -38.19
CA VAL A 469 -12.72 -28.11 -38.25
C VAL A 469 -13.48 -26.96 -37.56
N GLN A 470 -14.79 -26.82 -37.83
CA GLN A 470 -15.59 -25.81 -37.12
C GLN A 470 -15.61 -26.00 -35.61
N TYR A 471 -15.78 -27.25 -35.15
CA TYR A 471 -15.74 -27.56 -33.71
C TYR A 471 -14.37 -27.20 -33.12
N ILE A 472 -13.27 -27.58 -33.76
CA ILE A 472 -11.90 -27.31 -33.29
C ILE A 472 -11.64 -25.79 -33.23
N ILE A 473 -12.10 -25.02 -34.22
CA ILE A 473 -11.98 -23.54 -34.20
C ILE A 473 -12.73 -22.96 -33.01
N GLY A 474 -13.92 -23.45 -32.71
CA GLY A 474 -14.67 -23.09 -31.49
C GLY A 474 -13.88 -23.34 -30.23
N GLN A 475 -13.20 -24.49 -30.13
CA GLN A 475 -12.37 -24.86 -28.97
C GLN A 475 -11.08 -24.04 -28.87
N LEU A 476 -10.52 -23.58 -29.99
CA LEU A 476 -9.29 -22.75 -30.02
C LEU A 476 -9.51 -21.28 -29.62
N ASN A 477 -10.73 -20.78 -29.65
CA ASN A 477 -11.01 -19.41 -29.20
C ASN A 477 -10.73 -19.23 -27.70
N GLY A 478 -11.09 -20.22 -26.87
CA GLY A 478 -10.84 -20.22 -25.43
C GLY A 478 -9.34 -20.05 -25.04
N PRO A 479 -8.45 -20.85 -25.58
CA PRO A 479 -6.99 -20.69 -25.40
C PRO A 479 -6.48 -19.28 -25.78
N VAL A 480 -6.93 -18.72 -26.88
CA VAL A 480 -6.54 -17.35 -27.30
C VAL A 480 -7.03 -16.31 -26.31
N ASP A 481 -8.27 -16.40 -25.84
CA ASP A 481 -8.84 -15.51 -24.80
C ASP A 481 -8.09 -15.66 -23.48
N SER A 482 -7.68 -16.87 -23.12
CA SER A 482 -6.87 -17.16 -21.92
C SER A 482 -5.49 -16.51 -22.00
N MET A 483 -4.84 -16.48 -23.16
CA MET A 483 -3.56 -15.78 -23.37
C MET A 483 -3.69 -14.28 -23.16
N ILE A 484 -4.80 -13.70 -23.60
CA ILE A 484 -5.09 -12.29 -23.40
C ILE A 484 -5.37 -11.97 -21.94
N GLY A 485 -6.23 -12.76 -21.29
CA GLY A 485 -6.46 -12.68 -19.86
C GLY A 485 -5.15 -12.77 -19.06
N PHE A 486 -4.24 -13.64 -19.51
CA PHE A 486 -2.90 -13.76 -18.91
C PHE A 486 -2.10 -12.45 -19.03
N MET A 487 -2.05 -11.83 -20.22
CA MET A 487 -1.31 -10.58 -20.41
C MET A 487 -1.85 -9.46 -19.48
N GLN A 488 -3.16 -9.39 -19.31
CA GLN A 488 -3.81 -8.41 -18.44
C GLN A 488 -3.51 -8.70 -16.96
N ASN A 489 -3.77 -9.93 -16.52
CA ASN A 489 -3.57 -10.32 -15.11
C ASN A 489 -2.08 -10.36 -14.72
N TRP A 490 -1.18 -10.66 -15.66
CA TRP A 490 0.27 -10.52 -15.48
C TRP A 490 0.65 -9.08 -15.14
N GLN A 491 0.10 -8.12 -15.89
CA GLN A 491 0.37 -6.72 -15.66
C GLN A 491 -0.15 -6.26 -14.30
N ASP A 492 -1.36 -6.66 -13.92
CA ASP A 492 -1.98 -6.35 -12.63
C ASP A 492 -1.20 -7.00 -11.47
N ALA A 493 -0.86 -8.28 -11.61
CA ALA A 493 -0.07 -9.01 -10.61
C ALA A 493 1.34 -8.43 -10.45
N ARG A 494 1.97 -7.98 -11.53
CA ARG A 494 3.27 -7.32 -11.49
C ARG A 494 3.22 -6.02 -10.70
N LEU A 495 2.22 -5.17 -10.93
CA LEU A 495 2.05 -3.92 -10.20
C LEU A 495 1.76 -4.19 -8.71
N SER A 496 0.90 -5.16 -8.41
CA SER A 496 0.62 -5.57 -7.03
C SER A 496 1.87 -6.14 -6.34
N LEU A 497 2.68 -6.90 -7.06
CA LEU A 497 3.94 -7.44 -6.56
C LEU A 497 4.98 -6.34 -6.30
N GLU A 498 5.10 -5.34 -7.18
CA GLU A 498 5.97 -4.18 -6.98
C GLU A 498 5.61 -3.43 -5.69
N ARG A 499 4.29 -3.29 -5.38
CA ARG A 499 3.79 -2.66 -4.15
C ARG A 499 4.03 -3.51 -2.90
N LEU A 500 3.86 -4.82 -2.98
CA LEU A 500 4.15 -5.74 -1.88
C LEU A 500 5.64 -5.81 -1.56
N ASN A 501 6.48 -5.86 -2.60
CA ASN A 501 7.93 -5.89 -2.44
C ASN A 501 8.47 -4.61 -1.83
N GLU A 502 7.77 -3.49 -1.96
CA GLU A 502 8.13 -2.26 -1.25
C GLU A 502 8.14 -2.44 0.27
N VAL A 503 7.17 -3.19 0.81
CA VAL A 503 7.15 -3.57 2.23
C VAL A 503 8.23 -4.60 2.53
N GLY A 504 8.42 -5.57 1.64
CA GLY A 504 9.43 -6.63 1.77
C GLY A 504 10.88 -6.16 1.63
N ASP A 505 11.11 -5.06 0.91
CA ASP A 505 12.44 -4.45 0.71
C ASP A 505 12.84 -3.50 1.84
N GLN A 506 11.91 -3.17 2.74
CA GLN A 506 12.26 -2.42 3.95
C GLN A 506 13.07 -3.31 4.88
N GLU A 507 14.07 -2.71 5.51
CA GLU A 507 14.85 -3.41 6.52
C GLU A 507 13.99 -3.66 7.75
N ALA A 508 14.03 -4.90 8.25
CA ALA A 508 13.37 -5.21 9.50
C ALA A 508 14.03 -4.43 10.64
N GLU A 509 13.26 -4.12 11.66
CA GLU A 509 13.75 -3.47 12.84
C GLU A 509 14.90 -4.31 13.47
N GLY A 510 16.05 -3.68 13.68
CA GLY A 510 17.25 -4.36 14.20
C GLY A 510 18.03 -5.19 13.16
N ALA A 511 17.69 -5.17 11.88
CA ALA A 511 18.41 -5.95 10.86
C ALA A 511 19.88 -5.53 10.68
N ALA A 512 20.22 -4.30 11.00
CA ALA A 512 21.60 -3.81 10.96
C ALA A 512 22.43 -4.24 12.17
N ILE A 513 21.81 -4.80 13.23
CA ILE A 513 22.47 -5.23 14.45
C ILE A 513 22.91 -6.68 14.29
N PRO A 514 24.17 -7.03 14.57
CA PRO A 514 24.66 -8.41 14.50
C PRO A 514 23.81 -9.37 15.36
N ALA A 515 23.73 -10.63 14.94
CA ALA A 515 23.01 -11.66 15.71
C ALA A 515 23.61 -11.87 17.13
N GLU A 516 24.89 -11.59 17.30
CA GLU A 516 25.62 -11.57 18.57
C GLU A 516 25.57 -10.16 19.21
N SER A 517 24.36 -9.60 19.34
CA SER A 517 24.17 -8.34 20.06
C SER A 517 24.51 -8.51 21.54
N PRO A 518 25.07 -7.47 22.21
CA PRO A 518 25.36 -7.53 23.66
C PRO A 518 24.09 -7.85 24.46
N GLU A 519 24.23 -8.53 25.57
CA GLU A 519 23.14 -8.75 26.51
C GLU A 519 22.64 -7.42 27.06
N VAL A 520 21.35 -7.35 27.32
CA VAL A 520 20.71 -6.15 27.87
C VAL A 520 21.20 -5.96 29.30
N PRO A 521 21.84 -4.84 29.62
CA PRO A 521 22.25 -4.57 30.98
C PRO A 521 21.03 -4.40 31.88
N LEU A 522 20.89 -5.22 32.90
CA LEU A 522 19.78 -5.17 33.85
C LEU A 522 20.04 -4.20 34.99
N CYS A 523 19.05 -3.41 35.35
CA CYS A 523 19.12 -2.48 36.49
C CYS A 523 20.35 -1.54 36.47
N GLN A 524 20.75 -1.08 35.29
CA GLN A 524 21.81 -0.10 35.12
C GLN A 524 21.26 1.30 34.87
N ASP A 525 22.12 2.31 35.03
CA ASP A 525 21.79 3.70 34.70
C ASP A 525 21.55 3.84 33.18
N ILE A 526 20.61 4.70 32.79
CA ILE A 526 20.48 5.11 31.39
C ILE A 526 21.02 6.52 31.27
N VAL A 527 22.10 6.68 30.48
CA VAL A 527 22.82 7.94 30.32
C VAL A 527 22.60 8.47 28.90
N LEU A 528 22.10 9.68 28.79
CA LEU A 528 21.96 10.42 27.54
C LEU A 528 23.11 11.45 27.48
N ARG A 529 23.85 11.50 26.36
CA ARG A 529 24.94 12.43 26.10
C ARG A 529 24.69 13.22 24.83
N ASN A 530 24.37 14.50 24.96
CA ASN A 530 24.15 15.44 23.85
C ASN A 530 23.15 14.92 22.81
N VAL A 531 22.05 14.32 23.28
CA VAL A 531 21.05 13.71 22.41
C VAL A 531 20.22 14.78 21.74
N SER A 532 20.21 14.79 20.40
CA SER A 532 19.32 15.65 19.61
C SER A 532 18.52 14.82 18.62
N PHE A 533 17.25 15.17 18.42
CA PHE A 533 16.35 14.45 17.54
C PHE A 533 15.38 15.38 16.82
N GLN A 534 15.13 15.06 15.55
CA GLN A 534 14.20 15.76 14.64
C GLN A 534 13.37 14.72 13.88
N TYR A 535 12.06 14.94 13.77
CA TYR A 535 11.17 14.01 13.06
C TYR A 535 11.27 14.10 11.54
N GLU A 536 11.42 15.31 11.00
CA GLU A 536 11.28 15.62 9.57
C GLU A 536 12.60 15.95 8.87
N GLY A 537 13.74 15.51 9.46
CA GLY A 537 15.06 15.69 8.88
C GLY A 537 15.86 16.86 9.46
N PRO A 538 17.10 17.06 8.99
CA PRO A 538 18.11 17.88 9.66
C PRO A 538 17.83 19.39 9.66
N ARG A 539 16.87 19.87 8.89
CA ARG A 539 16.46 21.29 8.86
C ARG A 539 15.09 21.55 9.51
N SER A 540 14.47 20.50 10.08
CA SER A 540 13.21 20.65 10.83
C SER A 540 13.46 21.12 12.26
N PRO A 541 12.44 21.62 12.98
CA PRO A 541 12.59 21.97 14.39
C PRO A 541 13.05 20.79 15.22
N TYR A 542 13.93 21.04 16.19
CA TYR A 542 14.34 20.03 17.13
C TYR A 542 13.19 19.64 18.07
N ALA A 543 12.91 18.35 18.17
CA ALA A 543 12.04 17.81 19.19
C ALA A 543 12.79 17.58 20.52
N LEU A 544 14.10 17.24 20.41
CA LEU A 544 15.08 17.26 21.51
C LEU A 544 16.37 17.89 20.99
N HIS A 545 17.01 18.72 21.79
CA HIS A 545 18.21 19.45 21.41
C HIS A 545 19.28 19.39 22.51
N GLU A 546 20.37 18.65 22.24
CA GLU A 546 21.53 18.51 23.12
C GLU A 546 21.17 18.09 24.56
N VAL A 547 20.21 17.17 24.72
CA VAL A 547 19.79 16.69 26.02
C VAL A 547 20.84 15.76 26.62
N SER A 548 21.35 16.14 27.77
CA SER A 548 22.30 15.34 28.56
C SER A 548 21.73 15.11 29.95
N MET A 549 21.41 13.85 30.29
CA MET A 549 20.80 13.47 31.58
C MET A 549 21.16 12.04 31.97
N CYS A 550 20.96 11.72 33.23
CA CYS A 550 21.13 10.38 33.78
C CYS A 550 19.84 9.91 34.45
N ILE A 551 19.28 8.78 34.03
CA ILE A 551 18.18 8.07 34.68
C ILE A 551 18.84 7.02 35.58
N ARG A 552 18.83 7.26 36.89
CA ARG A 552 19.56 6.42 37.85
C ARG A 552 18.90 5.05 38.02
N ALA A 553 19.70 4.03 38.08
CA ALA A 553 19.25 2.67 38.33
C ALA A 553 18.47 2.56 39.64
N ARG A 554 17.39 1.79 39.58
CA ARG A 554 16.51 1.52 40.76
C ARG A 554 15.95 2.77 41.42
N LYS A 555 15.80 3.85 40.66
CA LYS A 555 15.28 5.15 41.11
C LYS A 555 14.16 5.62 40.19
N VAL A 556 13.34 6.50 40.73
CA VAL A 556 12.26 7.16 39.98
C VAL A 556 12.77 8.53 39.52
N THR A 557 12.85 8.70 38.19
CA THR A 557 13.17 9.99 37.58
C THR A 557 11.87 10.56 36.97
N ALA A 558 11.51 11.78 37.32
CA ALA A 558 10.37 12.49 36.74
C ALA A 558 10.85 13.47 35.65
N VAL A 559 10.19 13.46 34.49
CA VAL A 559 10.39 14.46 33.43
C VAL A 559 9.17 15.37 33.39
N VAL A 560 9.39 16.67 33.58
CA VAL A 560 8.35 17.69 33.57
C VAL A 560 8.62 18.75 32.53
N GLY A 561 7.61 19.49 32.13
CA GLY A 561 7.70 20.56 31.13
C GLY A 561 6.37 20.87 30.49
N ALA A 562 6.28 21.95 29.75
CA ALA A 562 5.10 22.36 29.01
C ALA A 562 4.68 21.30 27.95
N SER A 563 3.46 21.40 27.43
CA SER A 563 3.06 20.57 26.28
C SER A 563 3.97 20.88 25.08
N GLY A 564 4.44 19.86 24.39
CA GLY A 564 5.41 20.04 23.29
C GLY A 564 6.88 20.16 23.70
N SER A 565 7.22 20.10 25.00
CA SER A 565 8.62 20.21 25.46
C SER A 565 9.52 18.99 25.15
N GLY A 566 9.00 17.94 24.48
CA GLY A 566 9.80 16.78 24.05
C GLY A 566 9.70 15.54 24.95
N LYS A 567 8.88 15.52 26.03
CA LYS A 567 8.75 14.39 26.97
C LYS A 567 8.40 13.07 26.30
N THR A 568 7.33 13.04 25.51
CA THR A 568 6.90 11.84 24.76
C THR A 568 7.94 11.40 23.73
N THR A 569 8.64 12.36 23.11
CA THR A 569 9.74 12.06 22.17
C THR A 569 10.89 11.36 22.88
N LEU A 570 11.29 11.84 24.07
CA LEU A 570 12.30 11.22 24.90
C LEU A 570 11.95 9.76 25.23
N LEU A 571 10.71 9.51 25.67
CA LEU A 571 10.23 8.16 25.95
C LEU A 571 10.24 7.25 24.70
N LYS A 572 9.85 7.76 23.55
CA LYS A 572 9.88 7.00 22.29
C LYS A 572 11.31 6.64 21.85
N LEU A 573 12.30 7.52 22.08
CA LEU A 573 13.72 7.21 21.85
C LEU A 573 14.23 6.13 22.80
N LEU A 574 13.90 6.23 24.09
CA LEU A 574 14.28 5.23 25.10
C LEU A 574 13.63 3.86 24.85
N LEU A 575 12.44 3.81 24.25
CA LEU A 575 11.82 2.56 23.81
C LEU A 575 12.42 1.99 22.51
N GLY A 576 13.37 2.71 21.90
CA GLY A 576 14.01 2.31 20.65
C GLY A 576 13.05 2.34 19.46
N PHE A 577 12.01 3.20 19.47
CA PHE A 577 11.10 3.36 18.32
C PHE A 577 11.73 4.15 17.18
N TYR A 578 12.71 5.01 17.50
CA TYR A 578 13.46 5.81 16.54
C TYR A 578 14.96 5.68 16.81
N THR A 579 15.74 5.53 15.74
CA THR A 579 17.20 5.32 15.79
C THR A 579 18.01 6.48 15.20
N GLY A 580 17.35 7.44 14.54
CA GLY A 580 18.02 8.54 13.83
C GLY A 580 18.30 9.77 14.70
N TYR A 581 18.77 9.62 15.94
CA TYR A 581 19.20 10.71 16.81
C TYR A 581 20.72 10.94 16.73
N SER A 582 21.19 12.16 17.01
CA SER A 582 22.60 12.47 17.24
C SER A 582 22.91 12.41 18.73
N GLY A 583 24.18 12.20 19.09
CA GLY A 583 24.61 11.92 20.46
C GLY A 583 24.53 10.43 20.82
N GLU A 584 24.56 10.12 22.09
CA GLU A 584 24.59 8.75 22.59
C GLU A 584 23.54 8.51 23.68
N ILE A 585 22.89 7.35 23.62
CA ILE A 585 22.03 6.82 24.69
C ILE A 585 22.66 5.50 25.13
N LEU A 586 23.09 5.42 26.37
CA LEU A 586 23.73 4.25 26.94
C LEU A 586 22.84 3.63 28.01
N ALA A 587 22.71 2.30 28.02
CA ALA A 587 22.18 1.52 29.11
C ALA A 587 23.38 0.86 29.81
N GLY A 588 23.75 1.32 31.01
CA GLY A 588 25.07 1.04 31.55
C GLY A 588 26.16 1.54 30.62
N ASP A 589 27.03 0.64 30.17
CA ASP A 589 28.13 0.94 29.22
C ASP A 589 27.75 0.57 27.75
N VAL A 590 26.58 0.05 27.51
CA VAL A 590 26.17 -0.43 26.18
C VAL A 590 25.29 0.60 25.47
N PRO A 591 25.67 1.04 24.24
CA PRO A 591 24.81 1.92 23.45
C PRO A 591 23.47 1.26 23.11
N LEU A 592 22.39 2.00 23.31
CA LEU A 592 21.03 1.51 22.99
C LEU A 592 20.89 1.11 21.50
N SER A 593 21.63 1.78 20.61
CA SER A 593 21.70 1.48 19.18
C SER A 593 22.38 0.13 18.87
N ALA A 594 23.17 -0.44 19.79
CA ALA A 594 23.80 -1.75 19.64
C ALA A 594 22.95 -2.90 20.19
N LEU A 595 21.94 -2.59 20.99
CA LEU A 595 21.01 -3.58 21.54
C LEU A 595 19.94 -3.96 20.53
N HIS A 596 19.65 -5.27 20.42
CA HIS A 596 18.55 -5.69 19.58
C HIS A 596 17.19 -5.18 20.15
N PRO A 597 16.35 -4.45 19.37
CA PRO A 597 15.14 -3.81 19.89
C PRO A 597 14.15 -4.75 20.60
N ARG A 598 14.07 -6.01 20.15
CA ARG A 598 13.22 -7.02 20.81
C ARG A 598 13.76 -7.38 22.20
N ALA A 599 15.08 -7.61 22.33
CA ALA A 599 15.71 -7.92 23.60
C ALA A 599 15.54 -6.75 24.58
N TRP A 600 15.82 -5.52 24.13
CA TRP A 600 15.59 -4.32 24.92
C TRP A 600 14.13 -4.20 25.41
N ARG A 601 13.17 -4.32 24.49
CA ARG A 601 11.74 -4.21 24.84
C ARG A 601 11.22 -5.38 25.67
N GLN A 602 11.89 -6.51 25.71
CA GLN A 602 11.56 -7.60 26.64
C GLN A 602 11.72 -7.17 28.08
N HIS A 603 12.77 -6.38 28.38
CA HIS A 603 13.12 -5.86 29.71
C HIS A 603 12.54 -4.47 29.99
N THR A 604 11.79 -3.88 29.04
CA THR A 604 11.15 -2.59 29.24
C THR A 604 9.62 -2.70 29.25
N GLY A 605 8.96 -1.92 30.08
CA GLY A 605 7.50 -1.77 30.09
C GLY A 605 7.12 -0.31 29.93
N ALA A 606 6.08 -0.03 29.14
CA ALA A 606 5.66 1.35 28.92
C ALA A 606 4.15 1.49 28.95
N VAL A 607 3.67 2.59 29.54
CA VAL A 607 2.34 3.13 29.37
C VAL A 607 2.47 4.40 28.54
N LEU A 608 1.99 4.38 27.30
CA LEU A 608 1.97 5.54 26.44
C LEU A 608 0.64 6.29 26.57
N GLN A 609 0.65 7.59 26.27
CA GLN A 609 -0.53 8.46 26.31
C GLN A 609 -1.70 7.89 25.49
N ASP A 610 -1.41 7.38 24.27
CA ASP A 610 -2.38 6.78 23.34
C ASP A 610 -2.36 5.24 23.39
N GLY A 611 -2.17 4.64 24.57
CA GLY A 611 -2.10 3.18 24.71
C GLY A 611 -3.33 2.49 24.13
N PHE A 612 -3.16 1.39 23.39
CA PHE A 612 -4.22 0.69 22.66
C PHE A 612 -4.71 -0.56 23.41
N LEU A 613 -6.04 -0.75 23.47
CA LEU A 613 -6.66 -1.99 23.94
C LEU A 613 -7.25 -2.76 22.75
N PHE A 614 -6.94 -4.05 22.70
CA PHE A 614 -7.43 -4.96 21.67
C PHE A 614 -8.89 -5.38 21.94
N TYR A 615 -9.62 -5.72 20.87
CA TYR A 615 -10.93 -6.34 21.00
C TYR A 615 -10.77 -7.79 21.51
N ASP A 616 -10.62 -7.92 22.81
CA ASP A 616 -10.41 -9.20 23.51
C ASP A 616 -10.88 -9.09 24.96
N THR A 617 -10.69 -10.13 25.74
CA THR A 617 -10.99 -10.14 27.18
C THR A 617 -10.06 -9.19 27.95
N ILE A 618 -10.47 -8.79 29.14
CA ILE A 618 -9.62 -7.99 30.05
C ILE A 618 -8.35 -8.75 30.38
N ALA A 619 -8.46 -10.06 30.67
CA ALA A 619 -7.29 -10.92 30.94
C ALA A 619 -6.28 -10.88 29.79
N ARG A 620 -6.73 -11.05 28.54
CA ARG A 620 -5.89 -11.00 27.33
C ARG A 620 -5.31 -9.61 27.08
N ASN A 621 -6.03 -8.55 27.43
CA ASN A 621 -5.52 -7.19 27.34
C ASN A 621 -4.44 -6.87 28.38
N ILE A 622 -4.45 -7.52 29.52
CA ILE A 622 -3.38 -7.40 30.54
C ILE A 622 -2.21 -8.30 30.14
N ALA A 623 -2.47 -9.58 29.80
CA ALA A 623 -1.46 -10.58 29.47
C ALA A 623 -1.18 -10.65 27.95
N VAL A 624 -0.95 -9.51 27.28
CA VAL A 624 -0.83 -9.42 25.81
C VAL A 624 0.30 -10.27 25.21
N SER A 625 1.38 -10.49 25.97
CA SER A 625 2.57 -11.20 25.48
C SER A 625 2.55 -12.70 25.75
N SER A 626 1.55 -13.22 26.46
CA SER A 626 1.47 -14.62 26.91
C SER A 626 0.36 -15.35 26.18
N GLU A 627 0.63 -16.56 25.66
CA GLU A 627 -0.42 -17.43 25.11
C GLU A 627 -1.31 -17.97 26.24
N GLU A 628 -0.70 -18.39 27.36
CA GLU A 628 -1.38 -18.79 28.59
C GLU A 628 -1.31 -17.68 29.62
N VAL A 629 -2.42 -17.39 30.26
CA VAL A 629 -2.54 -16.33 31.26
C VAL A 629 -2.23 -16.91 32.64
N ASP A 630 -1.18 -16.42 33.28
CA ASP A 630 -0.87 -16.72 34.68
C ASP A 630 -1.85 -15.98 35.60
N GLU A 631 -2.71 -16.69 36.28
CA GLU A 631 -3.77 -16.14 37.11
C GLU A 631 -3.20 -15.37 38.33
N ALA A 632 -2.15 -15.87 38.95
CA ALA A 632 -1.54 -15.22 40.12
C ALA A 632 -0.92 -13.86 39.73
N ARG A 633 -0.19 -13.81 38.61
CA ARG A 633 0.36 -12.55 38.06
C ARG A 633 -0.75 -11.61 37.61
N LEU A 634 -1.84 -12.14 37.05
CA LEU A 634 -2.99 -11.34 36.60
C LEU A 634 -3.69 -10.65 37.78
N LEU A 635 -3.96 -11.39 38.87
CA LEU A 635 -4.55 -10.85 40.06
C LEU A 635 -3.68 -9.78 40.71
N ARG A 636 -2.35 -10.05 40.86
CA ARG A 636 -1.40 -9.06 41.38
C ARG A 636 -1.36 -7.79 40.52
N ALA A 637 -1.36 -7.95 39.21
CA ALA A 637 -1.32 -6.80 38.30
C ALA A 637 -2.61 -5.95 38.43
N ALA A 638 -3.76 -6.60 38.55
CA ALA A 638 -5.04 -5.92 38.76
C ALA A 638 -5.12 -5.20 40.14
N GLU A 639 -4.51 -5.78 41.19
CA GLU A 639 -4.42 -5.15 42.52
C GLU A 639 -3.56 -3.91 42.49
N VAL A 640 -2.33 -3.99 41.96
CA VAL A 640 -1.41 -2.84 41.84
C VAL A 640 -2.05 -1.70 41.03
N ALA A 641 -2.72 -2.03 39.93
CA ALA A 641 -3.40 -1.05 39.08
C ALA A 641 -4.76 -0.61 39.67
N GLN A 642 -5.17 -1.08 40.86
CA GLN A 642 -6.42 -0.74 41.54
C GLN A 642 -7.67 -0.95 40.68
N ILE A 643 -7.69 -2.02 39.86
CA ILE A 643 -8.81 -2.31 38.95
C ILE A 643 -9.53 -3.62 39.29
N ARG A 644 -9.02 -4.40 40.27
CA ARG A 644 -9.55 -5.70 40.65
C ARG A 644 -11.03 -5.63 41.07
N GLU A 645 -11.43 -4.65 41.91
CA GLU A 645 -12.79 -4.48 42.36
C GLU A 645 -13.76 -4.21 41.19
N TYR A 646 -13.35 -3.32 40.29
CA TYR A 646 -14.12 -3.05 39.06
C TYR A 646 -14.30 -4.31 38.22
N ILE A 647 -13.22 -5.07 37.98
CA ILE A 647 -13.29 -6.31 37.20
C ILE A 647 -14.20 -7.32 37.92
N GLY A 648 -14.10 -7.45 39.23
CA GLY A 648 -14.96 -8.32 40.04
C GLY A 648 -16.44 -7.95 40.02
N SER A 649 -16.78 -6.68 39.78
CA SER A 649 -18.16 -6.21 39.63
C SER A 649 -18.78 -6.57 38.26
N LEU A 650 -17.97 -6.97 37.31
CA LEU A 650 -18.44 -7.34 35.96
C LEU A 650 -18.96 -8.79 35.94
N PRO A 651 -20.06 -9.07 35.22
CA PRO A 651 -20.67 -10.41 35.19
C PRO A 651 -19.71 -11.54 34.77
N MET A 652 -18.75 -11.25 33.89
CA MET A 652 -17.77 -12.20 33.38
C MET A 652 -16.37 -12.02 33.98
N GLY A 653 -16.20 -11.10 34.93
CA GLY A 653 -14.92 -10.79 35.55
C GLY A 653 -13.83 -10.50 34.53
N PHE A 654 -12.68 -11.13 34.66
CA PHE A 654 -11.55 -11.03 33.72
C PHE A 654 -11.85 -11.52 32.29
N ASN A 655 -12.87 -12.36 32.10
CA ASN A 655 -13.30 -12.84 30.78
C ASN A 655 -14.24 -11.85 30.06
N THR A 656 -14.53 -10.71 30.68
CA THR A 656 -15.33 -9.66 30.03
C THR A 656 -14.57 -9.13 28.81
N ARG A 657 -15.23 -9.17 27.65
CA ARG A 657 -14.68 -8.61 26.42
C ARG A 657 -14.82 -7.10 26.38
N ILE A 658 -13.74 -6.44 26.02
CA ILE A 658 -13.68 -5.00 25.81
C ILE A 658 -13.90 -4.72 24.34
N GLY A 659 -14.74 -3.73 24.00
CA GLY A 659 -14.94 -3.28 22.64
C GLY A 659 -13.66 -2.71 22.02
N SER A 660 -13.64 -2.60 20.69
CA SER A 660 -12.50 -2.05 19.96
C SER A 660 -12.07 -0.69 20.52
N ALA A 661 -10.79 -0.50 20.72
CA ALA A 661 -10.20 0.70 21.34
C ALA A 661 -10.74 1.04 22.74
N GLY A 662 -11.16 0.02 23.52
CA GLY A 662 -11.65 0.21 24.88
C GLY A 662 -13.09 0.73 24.98
N ARG A 663 -13.92 0.54 23.95
CA ARG A 663 -15.35 0.87 24.04
C ARG A 663 -16.04 0.04 25.16
N GLY A 664 -16.84 0.71 25.96
CA GLY A 664 -17.56 0.11 27.10
C GLY A 664 -16.86 0.27 28.46
N ILE A 665 -15.67 0.90 28.50
CA ILE A 665 -14.94 1.24 29.73
C ILE A 665 -14.57 2.72 29.73
N SER A 666 -14.46 3.31 30.93
CA SER A 666 -14.04 4.70 31.08
C SER A 666 -12.57 4.87 30.75
N GLN A 667 -12.15 6.12 30.43
CA GLN A 667 -10.76 6.42 30.15
C GLN A 667 -9.82 6.09 31.33
N GLY A 668 -10.26 6.30 32.56
CA GLY A 668 -9.53 5.91 33.77
C GLY A 668 -9.41 4.39 33.94
N GLN A 669 -10.45 3.62 33.59
CA GLN A 669 -10.39 2.16 33.60
C GLN A 669 -9.44 1.66 32.49
N ARG A 670 -9.45 2.29 31.32
CA ARG A 670 -8.51 2.01 30.23
C ARG A 670 -7.06 2.21 30.68
N GLN A 671 -6.75 3.34 31.31
CA GLN A 671 -5.40 3.60 31.84
C GLN A 671 -4.99 2.57 32.87
N ARG A 672 -5.86 2.19 33.82
CA ARG A 672 -5.56 1.16 34.83
C ARG A 672 -5.30 -0.21 34.20
N ILE A 673 -5.99 -0.59 33.12
CA ILE A 673 -5.69 -1.82 32.37
C ILE A 673 -4.30 -1.73 31.73
N LEU A 674 -3.93 -0.59 31.15
CA LEU A 674 -2.59 -0.38 30.59
C LEU A 674 -1.48 -0.42 31.64
N ILE A 675 -1.74 0.10 32.83
CA ILE A 675 -0.84 -0.01 33.99
C ILE A 675 -0.73 -1.48 34.42
N ALA A 676 -1.86 -2.21 34.55
CA ALA A 676 -1.86 -3.64 34.88
C ALA A 676 -1.05 -4.46 33.85
N ARG A 677 -1.08 -4.10 32.57
CA ARG A 677 -0.25 -4.72 31.52
C ARG A 677 1.23 -4.61 31.78
N VAL A 678 1.71 -3.44 32.23
CA VAL A 678 3.10 -3.23 32.57
C VAL A 678 3.49 -4.02 33.82
N VAL A 679 2.62 -4.02 34.85
CA VAL A 679 2.84 -4.79 36.07
C VAL A 679 2.87 -6.30 35.81
N TYR A 680 1.97 -6.81 34.95
CA TYR A 680 1.94 -8.21 34.55
C TYR A 680 3.21 -8.63 33.80
N LYS A 681 3.76 -7.74 32.94
CA LYS A 681 5.00 -7.98 32.21
C LYS A 681 6.21 -8.07 33.12
N ASP A 682 6.23 -7.35 34.24
CA ASP A 682 7.27 -7.32 35.28
C ASP A 682 8.67 -6.92 34.76
N PRO A 683 8.81 -5.77 34.09
CA PRO A 683 10.06 -5.33 33.46
C PRO A 683 11.01 -4.67 34.46
N GLU A 684 12.33 -4.63 34.15
CA GLU A 684 13.36 -3.92 34.92
C GLU A 684 13.34 -2.40 34.67
N TYR A 685 12.96 -1.98 33.45
CA TYR A 685 12.85 -0.58 33.05
C TYR A 685 11.39 -0.22 32.79
N VAL A 686 10.92 0.83 33.43
CA VAL A 686 9.51 1.27 33.35
C VAL A 686 9.45 2.70 32.82
N PHE A 687 8.67 2.91 31.74
CA PHE A 687 8.45 4.22 31.14
C PHE A 687 7.00 4.58 31.15
N LEU A 688 6.62 5.67 31.82
CA LEU A 688 5.23 6.11 31.96
C LEU A 688 5.05 7.48 31.33
N ASP A 689 4.17 7.57 30.32
CA ASP A 689 3.79 8.83 29.67
C ASP A 689 2.37 9.21 30.09
N GLU A 690 2.27 10.17 30.99
CA GLU A 690 0.99 10.68 31.52
C GLU A 690 0.02 9.58 32.00
N ALA A 691 0.55 8.52 32.58
CA ALA A 691 -0.19 7.29 32.88
C ALA A 691 -1.36 7.47 33.89
N THR A 692 -1.47 8.61 34.56
CA THR A 692 -2.52 8.88 35.55
C THR A 692 -3.44 10.06 35.21
N ASN A 693 -3.26 10.70 34.05
CA ASN A 693 -3.99 11.93 33.73
C ASN A 693 -5.51 11.79 33.66
N ALA A 694 -6.03 10.62 33.28
CA ALA A 694 -7.47 10.37 33.22
C ALA A 694 -8.08 9.84 34.55
N LEU A 695 -7.29 9.78 35.60
CA LEU A 695 -7.72 9.35 36.92
C LEU A 695 -8.17 10.56 37.77
N ASP A 696 -9.21 10.38 38.54
CA ASP A 696 -9.57 11.32 39.61
C ASP A 696 -8.53 11.29 40.75
N ALA A 697 -8.45 12.30 41.56
CA ALA A 697 -7.43 12.46 42.59
C ALA A 697 -7.37 11.29 43.61
N ARG A 698 -8.50 10.65 43.90
CA ARG A 698 -8.56 9.50 44.81
C ARG A 698 -7.98 8.25 44.16
N ASN A 699 -8.43 7.91 42.94
CA ASN A 699 -7.94 6.76 42.21
C ASN A 699 -6.45 6.94 41.80
N GLU A 700 -6.03 8.15 41.47
CA GLU A 700 -4.62 8.46 41.22
C GLU A 700 -3.74 8.12 42.41
N ARG A 701 -4.12 8.60 43.63
CA ARG A 701 -3.38 8.34 44.87
C ARG A 701 -3.24 6.84 45.12
N MET A 702 -4.35 6.10 45.03
CA MET A 702 -4.35 4.65 45.26
C MET A 702 -3.49 3.89 44.24
N VAL A 703 -3.58 4.26 42.97
CA VAL A 703 -2.73 3.66 41.92
C VAL A 703 -1.26 4.00 42.12
N MET A 704 -0.95 5.24 42.49
CA MET A 704 0.42 5.65 42.77
C MET A 704 1.04 4.94 43.98
N GLU A 705 0.23 4.73 45.07
CA GLU A 705 0.67 3.93 46.21
C GLU A 705 1.00 2.49 45.83
N GLY A 706 0.14 1.84 45.03
CA GLY A 706 0.41 0.50 44.49
C GLY A 706 1.67 0.45 43.54
N LEU A 707 1.82 1.48 42.72
CA LEU A 707 2.97 1.61 41.83
C LEU A 707 4.28 1.89 42.58
N GLN A 708 4.26 2.62 43.71
CA GLN A 708 5.48 2.86 44.51
C GLN A 708 6.15 1.56 44.98
N GLU A 709 5.36 0.58 45.39
CA GLU A 709 5.87 -0.73 45.75
C GLU A 709 6.39 -1.48 44.55
N PHE A 710 5.70 -1.39 43.43
CA PHE A 710 6.15 -1.96 42.16
C PHE A 710 7.42 -1.32 41.63
N PHE A 711 7.65 -0.02 41.85
CA PHE A 711 8.85 0.70 41.43
C PHE A 711 10.11 0.35 42.23
N LYS A 712 9.96 -0.23 43.44
CA LYS A 712 11.10 -0.69 44.20
C LYS A 712 11.95 -1.63 43.38
N ASN A 713 13.26 -1.36 43.33
CA ASN A 713 14.24 -2.12 42.56
C ASN A 713 14.09 -2.04 41.02
N ARG A 714 13.32 -1.10 40.48
CA ARG A 714 13.21 -0.85 39.04
C ARG A 714 13.71 0.54 38.66
N THR A 715 14.27 0.66 37.46
CA THR A 715 14.63 1.96 36.89
C THR A 715 13.40 2.55 36.22
N VAL A 716 12.90 3.68 36.74
CA VAL A 716 11.62 4.25 36.33
C VAL A 716 11.79 5.66 35.79
N LEU A 717 11.19 5.94 34.64
CA LEU A 717 11.03 7.27 34.09
C LEU A 717 9.56 7.60 33.95
N VAL A 718 9.12 8.70 34.57
CA VAL A 718 7.74 9.16 34.51
C VAL A 718 7.67 10.53 33.87
N ALA A 719 7.06 10.65 32.69
CA ALA A 719 6.65 11.95 32.15
C ALA A 719 5.36 12.36 32.84
N ALA A 720 5.42 13.37 33.68
CA ALA A 720 4.33 13.76 34.54
C ALA A 720 3.95 15.24 34.33
N HIS A 721 2.63 15.48 34.37
CA HIS A 721 2.04 16.81 34.43
C HIS A 721 1.47 17.16 35.81
N ARG A 722 1.36 16.19 36.72
CA ARG A 722 0.78 16.39 38.05
C ARG A 722 1.84 16.45 39.16
N LEU A 723 1.72 17.44 39.99
CA LEU A 723 2.64 17.68 41.12
C LEU A 723 2.72 16.52 42.10
N SER A 724 1.61 15.80 42.32
CA SER A 724 1.53 14.61 43.19
C SER A 724 2.54 13.52 42.77
N THR A 725 2.68 13.29 41.49
CA THR A 725 3.61 12.29 40.93
C THR A 725 5.07 12.78 40.95
N VAL A 726 5.28 14.07 40.65
CA VAL A 726 6.61 14.67 40.52
C VAL A 726 7.30 14.81 41.87
N ARG A 727 6.55 15.19 42.90
CA ARG A 727 7.11 15.45 44.26
C ARG A 727 7.77 14.23 44.89
N GLN A 728 7.30 13.04 44.52
CA GLN A 728 7.79 11.77 45.09
C GLN A 728 8.98 11.18 44.31
N ALA A 729 9.39 11.80 43.21
CA ALA A 729 10.49 11.33 42.40
C ALA A 729 11.85 11.58 43.12
N ASP A 730 12.78 10.63 42.97
CA ASP A 730 14.14 10.77 43.49
C ASP A 730 14.92 11.87 42.75
N HIS A 731 14.60 12.08 41.47
CA HIS A 731 15.24 13.06 40.60
C HIS A 731 14.19 13.64 39.61
N ILE A 732 14.28 14.94 39.41
CA ILE A 732 13.37 15.66 38.51
C ILE A 732 14.21 16.31 37.43
N VAL A 733 13.76 16.20 36.18
CA VAL A 733 14.34 16.79 34.98
C VAL A 733 13.30 17.69 34.33
N VAL A 734 13.63 18.93 34.05
CA VAL A 734 12.77 19.91 33.42
C VAL A 734 13.17 20.10 31.98
N LEU A 735 12.23 19.80 31.06
CA LEU A 735 12.40 20.03 29.64
C LEU A 735 11.60 21.26 29.22
N ASP A 736 12.22 22.15 28.45
CA ASP A 736 11.57 23.27 27.79
C ASP A 736 12.10 23.42 26.37
N GLU A 737 11.21 23.55 25.40
CA GLU A 737 11.52 23.62 23.95
C GLU A 737 12.54 22.56 23.47
N GLY A 738 12.45 21.33 23.99
CA GLY A 738 13.33 20.23 23.64
C GLY A 738 14.71 20.26 24.34
N ARG A 739 14.95 21.20 25.25
CA ARG A 739 16.22 21.34 26.00
C ARG A 739 16.02 21.00 27.47
N LEU A 740 17.07 20.50 28.09
CA LEU A 740 17.13 20.34 29.53
C LEU A 740 17.49 21.69 30.14
N VAL A 741 16.59 22.27 30.96
CA VAL A 741 16.77 23.58 31.58
C VAL A 741 17.10 23.47 33.08
N GLU A 742 16.53 22.53 33.78
CA GLU A 742 16.75 22.34 35.22
C GLU A 742 16.77 20.85 35.56
N GLN A 743 17.51 20.45 36.55
CA GLN A 743 17.48 19.11 37.14
C GLN A 743 17.84 19.14 38.62
N GLY A 744 17.22 18.29 39.43
CA GLY A 744 17.47 18.22 40.88
C GLY A 744 16.32 17.53 41.62
N ARG A 745 16.26 17.71 42.95
CA ARG A 745 15.13 17.26 43.76
C ARG A 745 14.08 18.34 43.88
N HIS A 746 12.88 17.96 44.25
CA HIS A 746 11.72 18.88 44.39
C HIS A 746 12.08 20.12 45.24
N GLU A 747 12.67 19.92 46.42
CA GLU A 747 12.99 21.02 47.34
C GLU A 747 14.05 21.97 46.77
N GLU A 748 15.06 21.40 46.04
CA GLU A 748 16.11 22.16 45.39
C GLU A 748 15.56 23.06 44.28
N LEU A 749 14.72 22.48 43.40
CA LEU A 749 14.15 23.19 42.27
C LEU A 749 13.13 24.24 42.67
N VAL A 750 12.38 24.00 43.76
CA VAL A 750 11.45 25.03 44.31
C VAL A 750 12.22 26.20 44.88
N ARG A 751 13.41 25.97 45.54
CA ARG A 751 14.29 27.06 46.07
C ARG A 751 14.93 27.87 44.97
N LEU A 752 15.23 27.24 43.81
CA LEU A 752 15.83 27.95 42.67
C LEU A 752 14.86 28.98 42.06
N GLY A 753 13.54 28.79 42.22
CA GLY A 753 12.54 29.74 41.73
C GLY A 753 12.46 29.85 40.20
N GLY A 754 12.94 28.84 39.47
CA GLY A 754 13.04 28.83 38.01
C GLY A 754 11.78 28.28 37.30
N THR A 755 11.98 27.67 36.13
CA THR A 755 10.93 27.11 35.27
C THR A 755 10.07 26.07 36.04
N TYR A 756 10.73 25.21 36.83
CA TYR A 756 10.04 24.22 37.68
C TYR A 756 9.07 24.88 38.65
N TYR A 757 9.55 25.92 39.36
CA TYR A 757 8.72 26.65 40.32
C TYR A 757 7.50 27.27 39.64
N GLY A 758 7.67 27.84 38.45
CA GLY A 758 6.56 28.36 37.65
C GLY A 758 5.50 27.32 37.31
N LEU A 759 5.93 26.10 36.89
CA LEU A 759 5.02 24.98 36.62
C LEU A 759 4.27 24.53 37.87
N VAL A 760 4.94 24.45 39.03
CA VAL A 760 4.35 24.06 40.32
C VAL A 760 3.35 25.11 40.79
N LYS A 761 3.73 26.40 40.71
CA LYS A 761 2.87 27.51 41.12
C LYS A 761 1.56 27.54 40.33
N ASN A 762 1.66 27.43 38.99
CA ASN A 762 0.49 27.37 38.11
C ASN A 762 -0.45 26.20 38.46
N GLN A 763 0.09 25.04 38.84
CA GLN A 763 -0.76 23.91 39.28
C GLN A 763 -1.41 24.10 40.63
N LEU A 764 -0.74 24.77 41.58
CA LEU A 764 -1.33 25.10 42.88
C LEU A 764 -2.43 26.17 42.77
N GLU A 765 -2.24 27.15 41.89
CA GLU A 765 -3.22 28.22 41.61
C GLU A 765 -4.47 27.69 40.87
N LEU A 766 -4.33 26.67 40.02
CA LEU A 766 -5.45 26.01 39.34
C LEU A 766 -6.16 24.97 40.22
N GLY A 767 -5.58 24.58 41.33
CA GLY A 767 -6.13 23.62 42.31
C GLY A 767 -6.91 24.25 43.48
N THR A 768 -6.94 25.57 43.54
CA THR A 768 -7.80 26.37 44.41
C THR A 768 -8.99 26.93 43.63
#